data_b772fe6b23a26c340043622048ade6cc
#
_entry.id   b772fe6b23a26c340043622048ade6cc
#
_cell.length_a   1.000
_cell.length_b   1.000
_cell.length_c   1.000
_cell.angle_alpha   90.00
_cell.angle_beta   90.00
_cell.angle_gamma   90.00
#
_symmetry.space_group_name_H-M   'P 1'
#
loop_
_entity.id
_entity.type
_entity.pdbx_description
1 polymer ?
#
loop_
_entity_poly.entity_id
_entity_poly.type
_entity_poly.pdbx_seq_one_letter_code
_entity_poly.pdbx_strand_id
1 'polypeptide(L)'
;VARSLVAGVLVLGLVGGLPTPAEAAVTWTPAYALEGSCVTLQTSTGYVVKDSVGYGFSSSATSAEKFRFEATQLGRYQIRDSTGAPIYQSVLGWIWAGADYGDRADWTVSTADGGYKLVSTATGQQMGTYLGGLGAGSSTFTLGATTGCAAIPDITTGVSGTPAAGVDADGELVGWIDAHAHVTAAEAFGGSLHCGDAYAPGGAPVALKGCASHGTLGWGALLEAIIAGTDPIASAEDGWPTFGDWPQNDTLLHEASYFRSLERAWQSGQRVLNVLLVANRVICELTPEHTSCDEMDQIRAQATYLAKMQDYVDARSGGPGKGWFRLATTPEQVRQIAAQGKLAVTIGVENSEIFGCREINDVPQCTTADIDAGLDELESLGVSGLYPVHKFDNALGGTRFDEGVTGAAINVGQLLSSGHWWQATSCTGPSDNEQPLVSDDLARLLELGVALPAGTILPVYPSGPICNVRGLTALGTYLIEEMIERGMIIHIDHMGVKTATAVLDLAERAGYPGVTSVHSWSDPTIVNRVLGLGGFVASYAFAATDDGQETPTFLDEWRAHQALTNASKITGYGVGTDVNGLGPQAAPRLNAGSSPLTYPFTATNGTTVAKQVYGTRTFDLNTDGVAQYGLYADWITDLIGQSGSDATVLRKQLLSGAEAYTVMWERARA
;
A
#
# COMPACT_ATOMS: atom_id res chain seq x y z
N VAL A 1 -8.50 69.19 10.18
CA VAL A 1 -7.61 70.34 10.38
C VAL A 1 -6.24 69.93 9.95
N ALA A 2 -5.82 70.49 8.83
CA ALA A 2 -4.53 70.30 8.20
C ALA A 2 -3.43 71.07 8.98
N ARG A 3 -2.19 70.63 8.84
CA ARG A 3 -1.04 71.52 8.58
C ARG A 3 0.18 70.71 8.16
N SER A 4 0.61 71.05 6.93
CA SER A 4 1.93 70.82 6.33
C SER A 4 2.99 71.70 6.98
N LEU A 5 4.27 71.31 6.86
CA LEU A 5 5.45 72.17 6.67
C LEU A 5 6.66 71.24 6.46
N VAL A 6 7.17 71.15 5.26
CA VAL A 6 8.21 71.93 4.56
C VAL A 6 9.65 71.48 4.87
N ALA A 7 10.27 71.13 3.80
CA ALA A 7 11.60 70.74 3.40
C ALA A 7 12.83 71.38 4.10
N GLY A 8 13.90 70.60 4.19
CA GLY A 8 15.27 71.04 4.34
C GLY A 8 16.21 70.08 3.62
N VAL A 9 16.69 70.54 2.44
CA VAL A 9 17.74 69.91 1.67
C VAL A 9 19.08 70.25 2.28
N LEU A 10 19.90 69.23 2.61
CA LEU A 10 21.33 69.42 2.81
C LEU A 10 22.08 68.38 1.97
N VAL A 11 22.74 68.86 0.95
CA VAL A 11 23.69 68.10 0.12
C VAL A 11 25.06 68.13 0.84
N LEU A 12 25.65 66.99 1.10
CA LEU A 12 27.06 66.85 1.41
C LEU A 12 27.60 65.50 0.89
N GLY A 13 28.50 65.66 -0.04
CA GLY A 13 29.75 64.92 -0.25
C GLY A 13 29.71 63.43 -0.45
N LEU A 14 29.84 63.00 -1.71
CA LEU A 14 30.28 61.66 -2.11
C LEU A 14 31.69 61.32 -1.54
N VAL A 15 31.76 60.24 -0.78
CA VAL A 15 32.98 59.40 -0.73
C VAL A 15 32.50 57.98 -1.06
N GLY A 16 32.93 57.54 -2.24
CA GLY A 16 32.63 56.19 -2.74
C GLY A 16 33.31 55.13 -1.90
N GLY A 17 32.54 54.42 -1.11
CA GLY A 17 32.86 53.09 -0.59
C GLY A 17 32.14 52.07 -1.46
N LEU A 18 32.87 51.17 -2.12
CA LEU A 18 32.31 49.99 -2.77
C LEU A 18 31.48 49.22 -1.74
N PRO A 19 30.25 48.78 -2.06
CA PRO A 19 29.51 47.94 -1.13
C PRO A 19 30.26 46.62 -1.00
N THR A 20 30.68 46.29 0.22
CA THR A 20 31.00 44.91 0.61
C THR A 20 29.77 44.07 0.31
N PRO A 21 29.92 42.91 -0.37
CA PRO A 21 28.79 42.03 -0.55
C PRO A 21 28.24 41.71 0.85
N ALA A 22 26.96 42.06 1.09
CA ALA A 22 26.26 41.63 2.29
C ALA A 22 26.34 40.11 2.32
N GLU A 23 27.00 39.57 3.34
CA GLU A 23 26.86 38.13 3.65
C GLU A 23 25.38 37.87 3.80
N ALA A 24 24.84 37.06 2.87
CA ALA A 24 23.45 36.58 2.98
C ALA A 24 23.35 35.90 4.34
N ALA A 25 22.47 36.43 5.21
CA ALA A 25 22.21 35.80 6.49
C ALA A 25 21.83 34.35 6.24
N VAL A 26 22.63 33.42 6.71
CA VAL A 26 22.39 31.97 6.58
C VAL A 26 21.16 31.66 7.43
N THR A 27 20.00 31.57 6.80
CA THR A 27 18.79 31.08 7.45
C THR A 27 18.96 29.56 7.63
N TRP A 28 19.17 29.13 8.87
CA TRP A 28 19.31 27.72 9.22
C TRP A 28 18.06 26.93 8.83
N THR A 29 18.19 25.99 7.91
CA THR A 29 17.13 25.06 7.54
C THR A 29 16.96 24.05 8.66
N PRO A 30 15.73 23.80 9.17
CA PRO A 30 15.51 22.72 10.12
C PRO A 30 16.02 21.38 9.58
N ALA A 31 16.56 20.52 10.44
CA ALA A 31 17.13 19.23 10.03
C ALA A 31 16.18 18.35 9.21
N TYR A 32 14.86 18.51 9.39
CA TYR A 32 13.85 17.80 8.60
C TYR A 32 13.62 18.36 7.18
N ALA A 33 14.04 19.57 6.90
CA ALA A 33 13.75 20.25 5.62
C ALA A 33 14.94 20.18 4.63
N LEU A 34 15.81 19.17 4.77
CA LEU A 34 16.97 19.00 3.88
C LEU A 34 16.67 18.12 2.67
N GLU A 35 15.49 17.51 2.60
CA GLU A 35 15.10 16.66 1.46
C GLU A 35 15.29 17.39 0.13
N GLY A 36 15.99 16.72 -0.80
CA GLY A 36 16.28 17.25 -2.14
C GLY A 36 17.26 18.39 -2.19
N SER A 37 17.77 18.89 -1.04
CA SER A 37 18.72 20.01 -1.03
C SER A 37 20.06 19.63 -1.68
N CYS A 38 20.61 20.58 -2.46
CA CYS A 38 21.94 20.48 -3.06
C CYS A 38 22.86 21.47 -2.34
N VAL A 39 23.90 20.96 -1.67
CA VAL A 39 24.75 21.76 -0.78
C VAL A 39 26.21 21.40 -0.90
N THR A 40 27.06 22.33 -0.47
CA THR A 40 28.48 22.05 -0.11
C THR A 40 28.56 21.87 1.41
N LEU A 41 29.50 21.04 1.87
CA LEU A 41 29.79 20.83 3.28
C LEU A 41 31.07 21.56 3.67
N GLN A 42 31.00 22.35 4.74
CA GLN A 42 32.17 23.09 5.27
C GLN A 42 32.28 22.83 6.77
N THR A 43 33.51 22.64 7.25
CA THR A 43 33.90 22.60 8.66
C THR A 43 34.88 23.72 8.97
N SER A 44 35.33 23.82 10.21
CA SER A 44 36.46 24.71 10.59
C SER A 44 37.76 24.36 9.87
N THR A 45 37.93 23.12 9.37
CA THR A 45 39.09 22.68 8.60
C THR A 45 39.04 23.17 7.14
N GLY A 46 37.85 23.39 6.58
CA GLY A 46 37.63 23.83 5.21
C GLY A 46 36.41 23.18 4.55
N TYR A 47 36.28 23.40 3.25
CA TYR A 47 35.27 22.76 2.40
C TYR A 47 35.61 21.29 2.15
N VAL A 48 34.62 20.41 2.25
CA VAL A 48 34.80 19.01 1.84
C VAL A 48 34.99 18.94 0.33
N VAL A 49 36.05 18.26 -0.10
CA VAL A 49 36.38 18.03 -1.50
C VAL A 49 36.54 16.54 -1.76
N LYS A 50 36.21 16.10 -2.98
CA LYS A 50 36.43 14.71 -3.40
C LYS A 50 37.89 14.60 -3.89
N ASP A 51 38.60 13.58 -3.43
CA ASP A 51 39.97 13.25 -3.89
C ASP A 51 40.02 11.84 -4.49
N SER A 52 41.20 11.35 -4.79
CA SER A 52 41.37 10.03 -5.43
C SER A 52 41.08 8.83 -4.52
N VAL A 53 40.97 9.04 -3.21
CA VAL A 53 40.85 7.97 -2.20
C VAL A 53 39.60 8.15 -1.32
N GLY A 54 38.84 9.24 -1.48
CA GLY A 54 37.67 9.55 -0.65
C GLY A 54 37.38 11.03 -0.61
N TYR A 55 37.40 11.62 0.60
CA TYR A 55 37.13 13.05 0.79
C TYR A 55 38.15 13.69 1.70
N GLY A 56 38.62 14.86 1.28
CA GLY A 56 39.54 15.72 2.01
C GLY A 56 38.99 17.12 2.27
N PHE A 57 39.85 18.07 2.59
CA PHE A 57 39.46 19.45 2.86
C PHE A 57 40.27 20.45 2.01
N SER A 58 39.61 21.54 1.60
CA SER A 58 40.23 22.65 0.85
C SER A 58 39.77 23.99 1.43
N SER A 59 40.63 24.99 1.41
CA SER A 59 40.26 26.36 1.74
C SER A 59 39.43 27.05 0.62
N SER A 60 39.41 26.47 -0.58
CA SER A 60 38.71 27.03 -1.74
C SER A 60 37.27 26.50 -1.88
N ALA A 61 36.32 27.40 -1.83
CA ALA A 61 34.89 27.08 -2.09
C ALA A 61 34.64 26.59 -3.51
N THR A 62 35.49 26.98 -4.49
CA THR A 62 35.30 26.59 -5.89
C THR A 62 35.62 25.12 -6.17
N SER A 63 36.37 24.46 -5.28
CA SER A 63 36.70 23.05 -5.36
C SER A 63 35.79 22.18 -4.47
N ALA A 64 34.83 22.79 -3.76
CA ALA A 64 33.94 22.08 -2.85
C ALA A 64 33.12 21.01 -3.57
N GLU A 65 33.08 19.81 -2.99
CA GLU A 65 32.20 18.73 -3.44
C GLU A 65 30.72 19.10 -3.19
N LYS A 66 29.85 18.63 -4.08
CA LYS A 66 28.41 18.88 -4.01
C LYS A 66 27.69 17.65 -3.51
N PHE A 67 26.85 17.85 -2.53
CA PHE A 67 26.12 16.77 -1.90
C PHE A 67 24.61 17.00 -2.02
N ARG A 68 23.88 15.93 -2.36
CA ARG A 68 22.43 15.91 -2.32
C ARG A 68 21.96 15.11 -1.12
N PHE A 69 21.02 15.67 -0.38
CA PHE A 69 20.36 15.01 0.75
C PHE A 69 19.09 14.34 0.27
N GLU A 70 18.94 13.05 0.56
CA GLU A 70 17.75 12.24 0.28
C GLU A 70 17.25 11.67 1.61
N ALA A 71 16.06 12.08 2.06
CA ALA A 71 15.51 11.62 3.31
C ALA A 71 15.16 10.12 3.25
N THR A 72 15.56 9.39 4.28
CA THR A 72 15.29 7.95 4.48
C THR A 72 14.28 7.72 5.58
N GLN A 73 14.30 8.58 6.59
CA GLN A 73 13.35 8.67 7.69
C GLN A 73 13.38 10.09 8.26
N LEU A 74 12.51 10.38 9.23
CA LEU A 74 12.52 11.67 9.91
C LEU A 74 13.89 11.97 10.56
N GLY A 75 14.56 13.01 10.05
CA GLY A 75 15.88 13.41 10.50
C GLY A 75 17.04 12.49 10.06
N ARG A 76 16.77 11.53 9.18
CA ARG A 76 17.78 10.63 8.61
C ARG A 76 17.86 10.81 7.10
N TYR A 77 19.08 10.71 6.55
CA TYR A 77 19.35 10.99 5.14
C TYR A 77 20.42 10.06 4.58
N GLN A 78 20.21 9.62 3.35
CA GLN A 78 21.31 9.31 2.45
C GLN A 78 21.86 10.60 1.87
N ILE A 79 23.19 10.72 1.84
CA ILE A 79 23.88 11.88 1.30
C ILE A 79 24.65 11.41 0.06
N ARG A 80 24.30 11.94 -1.11
CA ARG A 80 24.89 11.54 -2.39
C ARG A 80 25.86 12.60 -2.86
N ASP A 81 27.01 12.19 -3.37
CA ASP A 81 28.01 13.08 -3.96
C ASP A 81 27.63 13.51 -5.40
N SER A 82 28.49 14.27 -6.06
CA SER A 82 28.29 14.78 -7.42
C SER A 82 28.16 13.68 -8.49
N THR A 83 28.58 12.45 -8.20
CA THR A 83 28.40 11.29 -9.10
C THR A 83 27.06 10.59 -8.89
N GLY A 84 26.29 10.98 -7.87
CA GLY A 84 25.05 10.34 -7.45
C GLY A 84 25.24 9.13 -6.54
N ALA A 85 26.47 8.78 -6.19
CA ALA A 85 26.76 7.69 -5.27
C ALA A 85 26.52 8.13 -3.81
N PRO A 86 25.85 7.31 -2.97
CA PRO A 86 25.73 7.61 -1.55
C PRO A 86 27.09 7.54 -0.86
N ILE A 87 27.32 8.45 0.10
CA ILE A 87 28.51 8.39 0.95
C ILE A 87 28.24 7.51 2.16
N TYR A 88 29.20 6.67 2.52
CA TYR A 88 29.06 5.73 3.62
C TYR A 88 30.31 5.71 4.52
N GLN A 89 30.11 5.32 5.78
CA GLN A 89 31.22 5.13 6.71
C GLN A 89 31.78 3.70 6.59
N SER A 90 33.05 3.61 6.19
CA SER A 90 33.76 2.33 6.14
C SER A 90 34.04 1.76 7.53
N VAL A 91 34.38 0.47 7.60
CA VAL A 91 34.79 -0.20 8.86
C VAL A 91 36.01 0.44 9.53
N LEU A 92 36.85 1.14 8.76
CA LEU A 92 38.02 1.85 9.25
C LEU A 92 37.73 3.31 9.63
N GLY A 93 36.47 3.74 9.55
CA GLY A 93 36.02 5.07 9.92
C GLY A 93 36.14 6.13 8.82
N TRP A 94 36.69 5.82 7.64
CA TRP A 94 36.75 6.74 6.50
C TRP A 94 35.40 6.87 5.81
N ILE A 95 35.13 8.04 5.24
CA ILE A 95 33.96 8.27 4.39
C ILE A 95 34.36 8.03 2.93
N TRP A 96 33.60 7.12 2.30
CA TRP A 96 33.75 6.80 0.87
C TRP A 96 32.40 6.92 0.16
N ALA A 97 32.43 6.95 -1.18
CA ALA A 97 31.23 6.85 -2.02
C ALA A 97 31.12 5.44 -2.61
N GLY A 98 29.93 4.93 -2.73
CA GLY A 98 29.67 3.60 -3.29
C GLY A 98 28.18 3.29 -3.43
N ALA A 99 27.88 2.07 -3.84
CA ALA A 99 26.51 1.57 -3.99
C ALA A 99 25.95 0.93 -2.69
N ASP A 100 26.38 1.39 -1.53
CA ASP A 100 25.85 0.96 -0.25
C ASP A 100 24.59 1.80 0.09
N TYR A 101 23.45 1.13 0.25
CA TYR A 101 22.18 1.75 0.64
C TYR A 101 21.75 1.36 2.06
N GLY A 102 22.60 0.64 2.79
CA GLY A 102 22.33 0.21 4.16
C GLY A 102 22.64 1.28 5.21
N ASP A 103 22.57 0.89 6.47
CA ASP A 103 22.75 1.77 7.64
C ASP A 103 24.08 2.55 7.64
N ARG A 104 25.10 2.05 6.95
CA ARG A 104 26.40 2.75 6.83
C ARG A 104 26.32 3.99 5.97
N ALA A 105 25.42 4.03 5.00
CA ALA A 105 25.15 5.16 4.12
C ALA A 105 24.04 6.06 4.64
N ASP A 106 23.44 5.72 5.79
CA ASP A 106 22.34 6.46 6.39
C ASP A 106 22.84 7.30 7.57
N TRP A 107 22.46 8.59 7.59
CA TRP A 107 23.01 9.60 8.48
C TRP A 107 21.90 10.29 9.25
N THR A 108 21.94 10.20 10.59
CA THR A 108 21.13 11.05 11.45
C THR A 108 21.66 12.47 11.39
N VAL A 109 20.82 13.42 11.06
CA VAL A 109 21.14 14.84 10.96
C VAL A 109 20.48 15.61 12.09
N SER A 110 21.25 16.39 12.81
CA SER A 110 20.74 17.26 13.87
C SER A 110 21.39 18.64 13.80
N THR A 111 20.66 19.68 14.23
CA THR A 111 21.19 21.03 14.36
C THR A 111 22.01 21.18 15.64
N ALA A 112 23.17 21.83 15.58
CA ALA A 112 24.00 22.11 16.75
C ALA A 112 24.96 23.28 16.48
N ASP A 113 25.16 24.13 17.47
CA ASP A 113 26.19 25.19 17.50
C ASP A 113 26.32 26.01 16.20
N GLY A 114 25.18 26.39 15.62
CA GLY A 114 25.15 27.17 14.38
C GLY A 114 25.40 26.36 13.10
N GLY A 115 25.29 25.03 13.13
CA GLY A 115 25.45 24.14 12.01
C GLY A 115 24.74 22.80 12.17
N TYR A 116 25.27 21.76 11.53
CA TYR A 116 24.70 20.41 11.53
C TYR A 116 25.72 19.38 11.99
N LYS A 117 25.24 18.39 12.74
CA LYS A 117 25.97 17.17 13.05
C LYS A 117 25.41 16.04 12.22
N LEU A 118 26.28 15.23 11.63
CA LEU A 118 25.99 14.06 10.81
C LEU A 118 26.52 12.83 11.55
N VAL A 119 25.62 11.92 11.96
CA VAL A 119 25.96 10.74 12.75
C VAL A 119 25.60 9.50 11.96
N SER A 120 26.55 8.59 11.74
CA SER A 120 26.28 7.31 11.05
C SER A 120 25.32 6.45 11.85
N THR A 121 24.26 5.98 11.22
CA THR A 121 23.28 5.11 11.84
C THR A 121 23.87 3.76 12.24
N ALA A 122 24.79 3.23 11.41
CA ALA A 122 25.43 1.93 11.66
C ALA A 122 26.36 1.93 12.86
N THR A 123 27.08 3.05 13.11
CA THR A 123 28.18 3.06 14.09
C THR A 123 27.91 3.97 15.28
N GLY A 124 26.95 4.92 15.16
CA GLY A 124 26.74 5.99 16.11
C GLY A 124 27.87 7.04 16.15
N GLN A 125 28.85 6.96 15.23
CA GLN A 125 29.98 7.88 15.18
C GLN A 125 29.61 9.12 14.36
N GLN A 126 30.03 10.29 14.85
CA GLN A 126 29.86 11.55 14.15
C GLN A 126 30.86 11.66 13.02
N MET A 127 30.44 12.23 11.88
CA MET A 127 31.28 12.61 10.77
C MET A 127 32.12 13.85 11.12
N GLY A 128 33.35 13.88 10.69
CA GLY A 128 34.23 15.02 10.93
C GLY A 128 35.64 14.85 10.36
N THR A 129 36.57 15.67 10.82
CA THR A 129 37.97 15.55 10.45
C THR A 129 38.59 14.29 11.07
N TYR A 130 39.18 13.44 10.24
CA TYR A 130 39.76 12.17 10.62
C TYR A 130 41.08 11.95 9.84
N LEU A 131 42.24 11.90 10.54
CA LEU A 131 43.55 11.68 9.97
C LEU A 131 43.87 12.56 8.73
N GLY A 132 43.39 13.81 8.72
CA GLY A 132 43.57 14.76 7.64
C GLY A 132 42.55 14.74 6.51
N GLY A 133 41.60 13.77 6.52
CA GLY A 133 40.46 13.67 5.59
C GLY A 133 39.12 13.66 6.31
N LEU A 134 38.08 13.26 5.60
CA LEU A 134 36.71 13.12 6.14
C LEU A 134 36.52 11.70 6.66
N GLY A 135 36.06 11.57 7.88
CA GLY A 135 35.82 10.25 8.52
C GLY A 135 35.14 10.34 9.87
N ALA A 136 35.37 9.32 10.71
CA ALA A 136 34.89 9.28 12.10
C ALA A 136 35.62 10.37 12.91
N GLY A 137 34.90 11.44 13.21
CA GLY A 137 35.42 12.60 13.92
C GLY A 137 34.32 13.36 14.63
N SER A 138 34.59 14.59 14.99
CA SER A 138 33.61 15.45 15.64
C SER A 138 33.67 16.85 15.00
N SER A 139 32.85 17.08 13.98
CA SER A 139 32.78 18.39 13.33
C SER A 139 31.34 18.86 13.20
N THR A 140 31.11 20.14 13.36
CA THR A 140 29.89 20.81 12.96
C THR A 140 30.05 21.29 11.53
N PHE A 141 29.06 21.00 10.68
CA PHE A 141 29.05 21.36 9.27
C PHE A 141 28.17 22.59 9.03
N THR A 142 28.69 23.52 8.27
CA THR A 142 27.90 24.56 7.60
C THR A 142 27.50 24.04 6.22
N LEU A 143 26.22 24.17 5.87
CA LEU A 143 25.68 23.78 4.57
C LEU A 143 25.56 25.01 3.68
N GLY A 144 26.35 25.06 2.59
CA GLY A 144 26.28 26.12 1.59
C GLY A 144 25.37 25.71 0.43
N ALA A 145 24.27 26.44 0.20
CA ALA A 145 23.38 26.15 -0.93
C ALA A 145 24.13 26.23 -2.27
N THR A 146 23.93 25.25 -3.14
CA THR A 146 24.54 25.19 -4.48
C THR A 146 23.59 24.55 -5.48
N THR A 147 24.03 24.33 -6.71
CA THR A 147 23.27 23.68 -7.78
C THR A 147 24.11 22.66 -8.53
N GLY A 148 23.46 21.80 -9.31
CA GLY A 148 24.13 20.81 -10.15
C GLY A 148 24.54 19.54 -9.42
N CYS A 149 23.86 19.19 -8.32
CA CYS A 149 23.93 17.84 -7.77
C CYS A 149 23.30 16.82 -8.73
N ALA A 150 23.73 15.57 -8.66
CA ALA A 150 23.10 14.48 -9.39
C ALA A 150 21.61 14.36 -9.04
N ALA A 151 20.79 13.99 -10.02
CA ALA A 151 19.40 13.66 -9.77
C ALA A 151 19.31 12.35 -8.97
N ILE A 152 18.31 12.27 -8.09
CA ILE A 152 17.98 11.02 -7.41
C ILE A 152 17.13 10.19 -8.38
N PRO A 153 17.55 8.95 -8.72
CA PRO A 153 16.73 8.08 -9.56
C PRO A 153 15.47 7.69 -8.78
N ASP A 154 14.30 8.05 -9.29
CA ASP A 154 13.01 7.68 -8.70
C ASP A 154 11.92 7.69 -9.78
N ILE A 155 10.75 7.11 -9.44
CA ILE A 155 9.56 7.10 -10.28
C ILE A 155 8.86 8.46 -10.18
N THR A 156 8.33 8.95 -11.29
CA THR A 156 7.52 10.17 -11.32
C THR A 156 6.03 9.81 -11.27
N THR A 157 5.21 10.66 -10.66
CA THR A 157 3.75 10.42 -10.64
C THR A 157 3.08 10.70 -11.98
N GLY A 158 3.69 11.52 -12.84
CA GLY A 158 3.08 11.95 -14.11
C GLY A 158 1.85 12.85 -13.93
N VAL A 159 1.60 13.36 -12.71
CA VAL A 159 0.45 14.22 -12.40
C VAL A 159 0.92 15.67 -12.27
N SER A 160 0.12 16.59 -12.78
CA SER A 160 0.35 18.03 -12.67
C SER A 160 -0.94 18.78 -12.32
N GLY A 161 -0.77 19.99 -11.77
CA GLY A 161 -1.88 20.78 -11.21
C GLY A 161 -1.97 20.61 -9.69
N THR A 162 -2.89 21.37 -9.09
CA THR A 162 -3.16 21.31 -7.65
C THR A 162 -4.40 20.46 -7.42
N PRO A 163 -4.33 19.39 -6.64
CA PRO A 163 -5.49 18.59 -6.28
C PRO A 163 -6.56 19.46 -5.61
N ALA A 164 -7.85 19.21 -5.92
CA ALA A 164 -8.96 19.83 -5.20
C ALA A 164 -8.93 19.47 -3.72
N ALA A 165 -9.60 20.26 -2.88
CA ALA A 165 -9.81 19.92 -1.48
C ALA A 165 -10.50 18.55 -1.34
N GLY A 166 -10.18 17.84 -0.26
CA GLY A 166 -10.77 16.52 0.01
C GLY A 166 -12.18 16.60 0.61
N VAL A 167 -12.76 17.79 0.71
CA VAL A 167 -14.10 18.04 1.23
C VAL A 167 -14.81 19.10 0.37
N ASP A 168 -16.14 19.04 0.36
CA ASP A 168 -16.99 20.05 -0.28
C ASP A 168 -17.34 21.21 0.69
N ALA A 169 -18.28 22.05 0.27
CA ALA A 169 -18.73 23.23 1.04
C ALA A 169 -19.50 22.86 2.31
N ASP A 170 -20.09 21.69 2.37
CA ASP A 170 -20.85 21.17 3.50
C ASP A 170 -19.97 20.36 4.46
N GLY A 171 -18.70 20.13 4.09
CA GLY A 171 -17.71 19.36 4.85
C GLY A 171 -17.76 17.85 4.60
N GLU A 172 -18.55 17.39 3.60
CA GLU A 172 -18.58 16.00 3.18
C GLU A 172 -17.30 15.64 2.40
N LEU A 173 -16.80 14.42 2.57
CA LEU A 173 -15.61 13.95 1.87
C LEU A 173 -15.88 13.79 0.38
N VAL A 174 -14.99 14.32 -0.45
CA VAL A 174 -15.04 14.21 -1.90
C VAL A 174 -13.82 13.49 -2.43
N GLY A 175 -14.01 12.27 -2.89
CA GLY A 175 -12.98 11.44 -3.49
C GLY A 175 -13.32 9.96 -3.43
N TRP A 176 -12.68 9.20 -4.30
CA TRP A 176 -12.87 7.76 -4.31
C TRP A 176 -12.09 7.08 -3.17
N ILE A 177 -12.56 5.90 -2.80
CA ILE A 177 -11.94 5.00 -1.83
C ILE A 177 -11.53 3.72 -2.52
N ASP A 178 -10.31 3.26 -2.18
CA ASP A 178 -9.97 1.85 -2.28
C ASP A 178 -10.19 1.21 -0.91
N ALA A 179 -11.16 0.32 -0.86
CA ALA A 179 -11.61 -0.29 0.38
C ALA A 179 -10.87 -1.60 0.70
N HIS A 180 -9.98 -2.07 -0.19
CA HIS A 180 -9.27 -3.33 -0.04
C HIS A 180 -7.96 -3.35 -0.83
N ALA A 181 -6.82 -3.20 -0.15
CA ALA A 181 -5.48 -3.26 -0.76
C ALA A 181 -4.42 -3.76 0.24
N HIS A 182 -3.37 -4.45 -0.24
CA HIS A 182 -2.31 -5.05 0.57
C HIS A 182 -0.95 -4.34 0.38
N VAL A 183 -0.87 -3.06 0.75
CA VAL A 183 0.34 -2.23 0.59
C VAL A 183 1.55 -2.77 1.37
N THR A 184 1.31 -3.64 2.33
CA THR A 184 2.34 -4.19 3.23
C THR A 184 2.77 -5.61 2.87
N ALA A 185 2.50 -6.07 1.64
CA ALA A 185 2.76 -7.43 1.19
C ALA A 185 4.24 -7.87 1.31
N ALA A 186 5.18 -6.93 1.28
CA ALA A 186 6.60 -7.20 1.54
C ALA A 186 6.86 -7.87 2.92
N GLU A 187 6.01 -7.62 3.92
CA GLU A 187 6.09 -8.21 5.26
C GLU A 187 5.09 -9.36 5.46
N ALA A 188 4.25 -9.66 4.46
CA ALA A 188 3.28 -10.76 4.51
C ALA A 188 3.95 -12.12 4.24
N PHE A 189 3.26 -13.20 4.59
CA PHE A 189 3.66 -14.59 4.29
C PHE A 189 5.09 -14.94 4.69
N GLY A 190 5.57 -14.36 5.80
CA GLY A 190 6.93 -14.58 6.32
C GLY A 190 7.99 -13.61 5.79
N GLY A 191 7.61 -12.59 5.01
CA GLY A 191 8.48 -11.48 4.60
C GLY A 191 9.50 -11.80 3.51
N SER A 192 9.31 -12.88 2.76
CA SER A 192 10.22 -13.27 1.67
C SER A 192 9.54 -13.78 0.41
N LEU A 193 8.23 -13.88 0.42
CA LEU A 193 7.45 -14.34 -0.73
C LEU A 193 7.31 -13.24 -1.79
N HIS A 194 6.97 -12.04 -1.34
CA HIS A 194 6.73 -10.89 -2.20
C HIS A 194 8.05 -10.22 -2.61
N CYS A 195 8.18 -9.83 -3.87
CA CYS A 195 9.36 -9.18 -4.41
C CYS A 195 9.18 -7.68 -4.52
N GLY A 196 10.07 -6.94 -3.90
CA GLY A 196 10.04 -5.49 -3.85
C GLY A 196 9.36 -4.94 -2.59
N ASP A 197 9.48 -3.63 -2.41
CA ASP A 197 8.99 -2.88 -1.27
C ASP A 197 8.15 -1.69 -1.73
N ALA A 198 7.12 -1.34 -0.99
CA ALA A 198 6.33 -0.14 -1.26
C ALA A 198 7.15 1.15 -1.09
N TYR A 199 8.26 1.11 -0.37
CA TYR A 199 9.24 2.19 -0.25
C TYR A 199 10.60 1.64 0.20
N ALA A 200 11.70 2.30 -0.14
CA ALA A 200 13.02 1.99 0.42
C ALA A 200 13.92 3.21 0.48
N PRO A 201 14.86 3.29 1.45
CA PRO A 201 16.01 4.16 1.35
C PRO A 201 16.76 3.90 0.04
N GLY A 202 17.03 4.95 -0.76
CA GLY A 202 17.62 4.80 -2.09
C GLY A 202 16.60 4.75 -3.23
N GLY A 203 15.31 4.82 -2.91
CA GLY A 203 14.23 4.93 -3.90
C GLY A 203 13.97 3.66 -4.72
N ALA A 204 13.35 3.83 -5.88
CA ALA A 204 12.98 2.73 -6.78
C ALA A 204 14.15 1.79 -7.17
N PRO A 205 15.42 2.25 -7.34
CA PRO A 205 16.52 1.33 -7.61
C PRO A 205 16.77 0.27 -6.53
N VAL A 206 16.31 0.51 -5.32
CA VAL A 206 16.43 -0.42 -4.18
C VAL A 206 15.12 -1.16 -3.99
N ALA A 207 14.01 -0.42 -3.87
CA ALA A 207 12.68 -0.98 -3.61
C ALA A 207 12.22 -1.97 -4.70
N LEU A 208 12.52 -1.67 -5.96
CA LEU A 208 11.99 -2.40 -7.12
C LEU A 208 13.13 -2.99 -7.98
N LYS A 209 14.13 -3.55 -7.33
CA LYS A 209 15.38 -3.95 -7.98
C LYS A 209 15.22 -5.10 -8.96
N GLY A 210 14.55 -6.15 -8.57
CA GLY A 210 14.40 -7.39 -9.34
C GLY A 210 14.02 -8.54 -8.42
N CYS A 211 13.61 -9.66 -9.00
CA CYS A 211 13.05 -10.77 -8.27
C CYS A 211 13.66 -12.12 -8.65
N ALA A 212 14.69 -12.55 -7.93
CA ALA A 212 15.37 -13.82 -8.20
C ALA A 212 14.46 -15.04 -7.95
N SER A 213 13.45 -14.96 -7.10
CA SER A 213 12.52 -16.06 -6.84
C SER A 213 11.58 -16.34 -8.02
N HIS A 214 11.48 -15.42 -8.98
CA HIS A 214 10.71 -15.56 -10.22
C HIS A 214 11.56 -15.94 -11.44
N GLY A 215 12.82 -16.31 -11.22
CA GLY A 215 13.61 -17.00 -12.24
C GLY A 215 12.98 -18.34 -12.64
N THR A 216 13.41 -18.88 -13.76
CA THR A 216 12.89 -20.15 -14.32
C THR A 216 12.75 -21.24 -13.25
N LEU A 217 11.52 -21.71 -13.02
CA LEU A 217 11.16 -22.70 -12.00
C LEU A 217 11.51 -22.27 -10.55
N GLY A 218 11.69 -20.98 -10.31
CA GLY A 218 11.82 -20.44 -8.95
C GLY A 218 10.52 -20.58 -8.15
N TRP A 219 10.62 -20.50 -6.83
CA TRP A 219 9.44 -20.70 -5.95
C TRP A 219 8.31 -19.70 -6.26
N GLY A 220 8.63 -18.43 -6.48
CA GLY A 220 7.66 -17.41 -6.83
C GLY A 220 6.95 -17.72 -8.15
N ALA A 221 7.72 -18.11 -9.19
CA ALA A 221 7.16 -18.48 -10.49
C ALA A 221 6.24 -19.72 -10.41
N LEU A 222 6.60 -20.72 -9.59
CA LEU A 222 5.76 -21.90 -9.36
C LEU A 222 4.47 -21.55 -8.63
N LEU A 223 4.52 -20.66 -7.65
CA LEU A 223 3.33 -20.24 -6.92
C LEU A 223 2.39 -19.41 -7.80
N GLU A 224 2.91 -18.48 -8.61
CA GLU A 224 2.09 -17.76 -9.60
C GLU A 224 1.47 -18.70 -10.65
N ALA A 225 2.19 -19.74 -11.07
CA ALA A 225 1.63 -20.76 -11.96
C ALA A 225 0.44 -21.52 -11.33
N ILE A 226 0.48 -21.72 -10.01
CA ILE A 226 -0.62 -22.34 -9.26
C ILE A 226 -1.81 -21.39 -9.12
N ILE A 227 -1.57 -20.11 -8.78
CA ILE A 227 -2.61 -19.15 -8.45
C ILE A 227 -3.23 -18.54 -9.73
N ALA A 228 -2.40 -18.15 -10.70
CA ALA A 228 -2.83 -17.41 -11.88
C ALA A 228 -2.69 -18.20 -13.19
N GLY A 229 -2.17 -19.42 -13.15
CA GLY A 229 -1.95 -20.23 -14.36
C GLY A 229 -0.84 -19.73 -15.28
N THR A 230 0.07 -18.90 -14.78
CA THR A 230 1.22 -18.37 -15.52
C THR A 230 2.21 -19.49 -15.91
N ASP A 231 3.10 -19.22 -16.86
CA ASP A 231 4.14 -20.18 -17.24
C ASP A 231 5.35 -20.07 -16.28
N PRO A 232 5.62 -21.09 -15.43
CA PRO A 232 6.72 -21.03 -14.47
C PRO A 232 8.12 -21.08 -15.10
N ILE A 233 8.21 -21.25 -16.42
CA ILE A 233 9.46 -21.18 -17.18
C ILE A 233 9.70 -19.76 -17.69
N ALA A 234 8.65 -18.98 -17.90
CA ALA A 234 8.76 -17.57 -18.22
C ALA A 234 9.39 -16.83 -17.03
N SER A 235 10.40 -16.02 -17.31
CA SER A 235 11.13 -15.28 -16.28
C SER A 235 10.47 -13.92 -16.08
N ALA A 236 10.25 -13.53 -14.83
CA ALA A 236 9.74 -12.22 -14.42
C ALA A 236 10.70 -11.57 -13.40
N GLU A 237 11.99 -11.51 -13.73
CA GLU A 237 13.05 -11.05 -12.83
C GLU A 237 13.36 -9.54 -12.94
N ASP A 238 13.13 -8.93 -14.11
CA ASP A 238 13.63 -7.60 -14.45
C ASP A 238 12.76 -6.46 -13.89
N GLY A 239 13.16 -5.94 -12.74
CA GLY A 239 12.63 -4.69 -12.17
C GLY A 239 13.37 -3.43 -12.67
N TRP A 240 13.77 -2.57 -11.74
CA TRP A 240 14.49 -1.34 -12.07
C TRP A 240 15.82 -1.59 -12.81
N PRO A 241 16.15 -0.82 -13.88
CA PRO A 241 15.40 0.33 -14.43
C PRO A 241 14.51 -0.01 -15.62
N THR A 242 14.52 -1.24 -16.10
CA THR A 242 13.88 -1.63 -17.38
C THR A 242 12.42 -1.99 -17.22
N PHE A 243 12.07 -2.65 -16.11
CA PHE A 243 10.73 -3.17 -15.85
C PHE A 243 10.18 -3.97 -17.06
N GLY A 244 11.03 -4.82 -17.64
CA GLY A 244 10.67 -5.62 -18.80
C GLY A 244 9.62 -6.67 -18.48
N ASP A 245 9.75 -7.30 -17.32
CA ASP A 245 8.96 -8.46 -16.94
C ASP A 245 7.87 -8.12 -15.91
N TRP A 246 8.09 -7.12 -15.05
CA TRP A 246 7.13 -6.72 -14.01
C TRP A 246 7.26 -5.22 -13.67
N PRO A 247 6.24 -4.57 -13.03
CA PRO A 247 4.92 -5.14 -12.74
C PRO A 247 4.05 -5.29 -13.99
N GLN A 248 3.19 -6.30 -13.99
CA GLN A 248 2.12 -6.53 -14.97
C GLN A 248 0.82 -6.80 -14.22
N ASN A 249 -0.32 -6.77 -14.90
CA ASN A 249 -1.61 -6.99 -14.25
C ASN A 249 -1.78 -8.43 -13.68
N ASP A 250 -0.97 -9.37 -14.10
CA ASP A 250 -0.97 -10.78 -13.70
C ASP A 250 0.31 -11.23 -12.95
N THR A 251 1.23 -10.32 -12.63
CA THR A 251 2.37 -10.61 -11.75
C THR A 251 1.97 -10.41 -10.28
N LEU A 252 1.59 -11.49 -9.60
CA LEU A 252 0.91 -11.44 -8.30
C LEU A 252 1.83 -11.25 -7.10
N LEU A 253 3.11 -11.59 -7.23
CA LEU A 253 4.10 -11.60 -6.15
C LEU A 253 5.15 -10.47 -6.29
N HIS A 254 4.86 -9.46 -7.08
CA HIS A 254 5.73 -8.31 -7.31
C HIS A 254 5.08 -7.02 -6.81
N GLU A 255 5.89 -6.16 -6.18
CA GLU A 255 5.41 -4.89 -5.63
C GLU A 255 4.75 -4.00 -6.69
N ALA A 256 3.45 -3.84 -6.57
CA ALA A 256 2.64 -3.00 -7.43
C ALA A 256 2.21 -1.68 -6.78
N SER A 257 2.39 -1.52 -5.45
CA SER A 257 1.93 -0.36 -4.68
C SER A 257 3.06 0.56 -4.20
N TYR A 258 4.16 0.65 -4.98
CA TYR A 258 5.25 1.57 -4.65
C TYR A 258 4.72 2.98 -4.36
N PHE A 259 5.25 3.66 -3.33
CA PHE A 259 4.66 4.89 -2.78
C PHE A 259 4.40 5.99 -3.81
N ARG A 260 5.19 6.08 -4.90
CA ARG A 260 4.94 7.04 -5.99
C ARG A 260 3.70 6.71 -6.80
N SER A 261 3.30 5.45 -6.85
CA SER A 261 2.05 5.00 -7.48
C SER A 261 0.84 5.33 -6.60
N LEU A 262 0.96 5.12 -5.30
CA LEU A 262 -0.04 5.58 -4.33
C LEU A 262 -0.17 7.11 -4.36
N GLU A 263 0.95 7.83 -4.46
CA GLU A 263 0.95 9.30 -4.60
C GLU A 263 0.22 9.76 -5.85
N ARG A 264 0.40 9.06 -6.99
CA ARG A 264 -0.34 9.33 -8.23
C ARG A 264 -1.85 9.18 -8.04
N ALA A 265 -2.28 8.10 -7.40
CA ALA A 265 -3.70 7.84 -7.13
C ALA A 265 -4.30 8.93 -6.22
N TRP A 266 -3.59 9.29 -5.13
CA TRP A 266 -3.99 10.38 -4.25
C TRP A 266 -4.06 11.73 -5.00
N GLN A 267 -3.03 12.08 -5.76
CA GLN A 267 -3.02 13.31 -6.57
C GLN A 267 -4.16 13.38 -7.58
N SER A 268 -4.70 12.22 -7.99
CA SER A 268 -5.77 12.08 -8.98
C SER A 268 -7.17 11.91 -8.37
N GLY A 269 -7.31 12.02 -7.04
CA GLY A 269 -8.62 12.11 -6.38
C GLY A 269 -8.96 11.00 -5.39
N GLN A 270 -8.05 10.07 -5.10
CA GLN A 270 -8.23 9.15 -3.97
C GLN A 270 -8.17 9.91 -2.64
N ARG A 271 -9.05 9.56 -1.69
CA ARG A 271 -9.09 10.21 -0.37
C ARG A 271 -9.03 9.24 0.79
N VAL A 272 -9.48 8.01 0.59
CA VAL A 272 -9.38 6.96 1.59
C VAL A 272 -8.72 5.73 0.95
N LEU A 273 -7.88 5.06 1.70
CA LEU A 273 -7.27 3.78 1.38
C LEU A 273 -7.40 2.88 2.60
N ASN A 274 -8.09 1.76 2.47
CA ASN A 274 -8.12 0.74 3.52
C ASN A 274 -7.04 -0.31 3.23
N VAL A 275 -6.00 -0.36 4.05
CA VAL A 275 -4.91 -1.33 3.93
C VAL A 275 -5.24 -2.54 4.78
N LEU A 276 -5.39 -3.70 4.15
CA LEU A 276 -5.59 -4.98 4.81
C LEU A 276 -4.23 -5.62 5.08
N LEU A 277 -3.93 -5.85 6.37
CA LEU A 277 -2.78 -6.64 6.79
C LEU A 277 -3.12 -8.11 6.55
N VAL A 278 -2.39 -8.77 5.65
CA VAL A 278 -2.72 -10.12 5.20
C VAL A 278 -1.69 -11.13 5.66
N ALA A 279 -2.16 -12.29 6.12
CA ALA A 279 -1.29 -13.42 6.43
C ALA A 279 -1.99 -14.75 6.15
N ASN A 280 -1.18 -15.75 5.82
CA ASN A 280 -1.60 -17.13 5.73
C ASN A 280 -0.45 -18.03 6.18
N ARG A 281 -0.63 -18.70 7.31
CA ARG A 281 0.40 -19.56 7.90
C ARG A 281 0.85 -20.67 6.95
N VAL A 282 -0.07 -21.31 6.23
CA VAL A 282 0.28 -22.43 5.34
C VAL A 282 1.17 -21.96 4.20
N ILE A 283 0.85 -20.82 3.57
CA ILE A 283 1.70 -20.23 2.53
C ILE A 283 3.08 -19.88 3.10
N CYS A 284 3.11 -19.27 4.29
CA CYS A 284 4.36 -18.92 4.96
C CYS A 284 5.23 -20.18 5.23
N GLU A 285 4.66 -21.24 5.80
CA GLU A 285 5.39 -22.50 6.09
C GLU A 285 5.90 -23.22 4.82
N LEU A 286 5.25 -22.98 3.68
CA LEU A 286 5.70 -23.50 2.38
C LEU A 286 6.75 -22.60 1.71
N THR A 287 6.86 -21.35 2.13
CA THR A 287 7.82 -20.38 1.56
C THR A 287 9.22 -20.67 2.11
N PRO A 288 10.23 -20.87 1.23
CA PRO A 288 11.62 -20.96 1.69
C PRO A 288 12.07 -19.64 2.36
N GLU A 289 12.88 -19.73 3.41
CA GLU A 289 13.48 -18.56 4.06
C GLU A 289 12.44 -17.54 4.58
N HIS A 290 11.58 -17.97 5.46
CA HIS A 290 10.59 -17.11 6.12
C HIS A 290 11.00 -16.72 7.57
N THR A 291 10.41 -15.64 8.08
CA THR A 291 10.45 -15.26 9.50
C THR A 291 9.39 -16.05 10.29
N SER A 292 8.69 -15.45 11.25
CA SER A 292 7.58 -16.10 11.94
C SER A 292 6.39 -16.36 11.01
N CYS A 293 5.82 -17.57 11.06
CA CYS A 293 4.55 -17.89 10.41
C CYS A 293 3.34 -17.75 11.35
N ASP A 294 3.52 -17.27 12.57
CA ASP A 294 2.41 -16.82 13.40
C ASP A 294 1.75 -15.59 12.74
N GLU A 295 0.43 -15.67 12.50
CA GLU A 295 -0.25 -14.63 11.75
C GLU A 295 -0.31 -13.30 12.52
N MET A 296 -0.36 -13.31 13.86
CA MET A 296 -0.30 -12.09 14.66
C MET A 296 1.10 -11.45 14.64
N ASP A 297 2.18 -12.24 14.57
CA ASP A 297 3.54 -11.70 14.37
C ASP A 297 3.64 -10.96 13.02
N GLN A 298 3.07 -11.54 11.97
CA GLN A 298 3.04 -10.91 10.64
C GLN A 298 2.20 -9.63 10.63
N ILE A 299 1.07 -9.59 11.33
CA ILE A 299 0.26 -8.36 11.50
C ILE A 299 1.09 -7.26 12.18
N ARG A 300 1.84 -7.59 13.25
CA ARG A 300 2.72 -6.62 13.95
C ARG A 300 3.80 -6.06 13.02
N ALA A 301 4.43 -6.93 12.22
CA ALA A 301 5.44 -6.53 11.24
C ALA A 301 4.85 -5.56 10.21
N GLN A 302 3.70 -5.90 9.61
CA GLN A 302 3.01 -5.09 8.62
C GLN A 302 2.52 -3.75 9.17
N ALA A 303 1.96 -3.72 10.38
CA ALA A 303 1.55 -2.47 11.04
C ALA A 303 2.77 -1.55 11.30
N THR A 304 3.90 -2.15 11.71
CA THR A 304 5.17 -1.43 11.88
C THR A 304 5.69 -0.88 10.56
N TYR A 305 5.62 -1.67 9.49
CA TYR A 305 6.03 -1.26 8.14
C TYR A 305 5.22 -0.05 7.67
N LEU A 306 3.90 -0.09 7.87
CA LEU A 306 2.99 0.99 7.47
C LEU A 306 3.26 2.30 8.25
N ALA A 307 3.55 2.21 9.55
CA ALA A 307 3.95 3.37 10.35
C ALA A 307 5.28 3.97 9.87
N LYS A 308 6.26 3.13 9.55
CA LYS A 308 7.55 3.57 8.97
C LYS A 308 7.37 4.19 7.58
N MET A 309 6.45 3.67 6.76
CA MET A 309 6.11 4.26 5.46
C MET A 309 5.55 5.68 5.62
N GLN A 310 4.65 5.90 6.59
CA GLN A 310 4.18 7.25 6.91
C GLN A 310 5.33 8.19 7.27
N ASP A 311 6.26 7.75 8.13
CA ASP A 311 7.43 8.54 8.52
C ASP A 311 8.36 8.82 7.32
N TYR A 312 8.52 7.86 6.41
CA TYR A 312 9.26 8.04 5.17
C TYR A 312 8.62 9.11 4.27
N VAL A 313 7.30 9.03 4.07
CA VAL A 313 6.56 10.05 3.28
C VAL A 313 6.62 11.42 3.96
N ASP A 314 6.54 11.49 5.29
CA ASP A 314 6.73 12.71 6.06
C ASP A 314 8.14 13.31 5.84
N ALA A 315 9.16 12.48 5.93
CA ALA A 315 10.55 12.88 5.72
C ALA A 315 10.78 13.42 4.30
N ARG A 316 10.25 12.72 3.28
CA ARG A 316 10.29 13.13 1.87
C ARG A 316 9.46 14.40 1.58
N SER A 317 8.56 14.78 2.50
CA SER A 317 7.69 15.97 2.41
C SER A 317 8.17 17.13 3.28
N GLY A 318 9.33 17.02 3.93
CA GLY A 318 9.96 18.10 4.70
C GLY A 318 9.66 18.08 6.20
N GLY A 319 9.21 16.97 6.77
CA GLY A 319 9.16 16.73 8.21
C GLY A 319 7.83 16.19 8.75
N PRO A 320 7.76 16.03 10.08
CA PRO A 320 6.63 15.38 10.75
C PRO A 320 5.29 16.01 10.36
N GLY A 321 4.34 15.18 9.97
CA GLY A 321 2.98 15.60 9.59
C GLY A 321 2.88 16.34 8.26
N LYS A 322 3.96 16.46 7.48
CA LYS A 322 3.99 17.14 6.18
C LYS A 322 3.55 16.24 5.02
N GLY A 323 3.70 14.94 5.18
CA GLY A 323 3.36 13.95 4.17
C GLY A 323 1.87 13.92 3.82
N TRP A 324 1.60 13.40 2.65
CA TRP A 324 0.25 13.22 2.12
C TRP A 324 -0.40 11.91 2.58
N PHE A 325 0.38 10.90 2.97
CA PHE A 325 -0.04 9.58 3.43
C PHE A 325 -0.19 9.61 4.95
N ARG A 326 -1.41 9.41 5.48
CA ARG A 326 -1.70 9.58 6.90
C ARG A 326 -2.55 8.45 7.45
N LEU A 327 -2.03 7.75 8.45
CA LEU A 327 -2.78 6.74 9.19
C LEU A 327 -3.92 7.39 9.97
N ALA A 328 -5.10 6.76 9.92
CA ALA A 328 -6.31 7.16 10.61
C ALA A 328 -6.88 5.96 11.37
N THR A 329 -7.06 6.10 12.68
CA THR A 329 -7.58 5.06 13.57
C THR A 329 -9.02 5.33 14.01
N THR A 330 -9.57 6.46 13.60
CA THR A 330 -10.97 6.83 13.83
C THR A 330 -11.58 7.57 12.63
N PRO A 331 -12.89 7.54 12.45
CA PRO A 331 -13.54 8.25 11.34
C PRO A 331 -13.35 9.78 11.42
N GLU A 332 -13.24 10.36 12.61
CA GLU A 332 -12.94 11.78 12.80
C GLU A 332 -11.54 12.13 12.26
N GLN A 333 -10.56 11.25 12.45
CA GLN A 333 -9.22 11.42 11.86
C GLN A 333 -9.27 11.34 10.34
N VAL A 334 -10.08 10.42 9.76
CA VAL A 334 -10.29 10.36 8.31
C VAL A 334 -10.76 11.71 7.79
N ARG A 335 -11.80 12.31 8.41
CA ARG A 335 -12.30 13.65 8.04
C ARG A 335 -11.23 14.73 8.16
N GLN A 336 -10.49 14.76 9.26
CA GLN A 336 -9.44 15.76 9.50
C GLN A 336 -8.31 15.66 8.47
N ILE A 337 -7.91 14.45 8.09
CA ILE A 337 -6.86 14.20 7.10
C ILE A 337 -7.34 14.61 5.71
N ALA A 338 -8.53 14.18 5.30
CA ALA A 338 -9.10 14.53 4.01
C ALA A 338 -9.36 16.03 3.85
N ALA A 339 -9.82 16.71 4.91
CA ALA A 339 -9.98 18.17 4.92
C ALA A 339 -8.65 18.94 4.69
N GLN A 340 -7.51 18.31 5.02
CA GLN A 340 -6.18 18.84 4.69
C GLN A 340 -5.74 18.51 3.25
N GLY A 341 -6.60 17.88 2.46
CA GLY A 341 -6.31 17.44 1.10
C GLY A 341 -5.40 16.21 1.01
N LYS A 342 -5.20 15.50 2.12
CA LYS A 342 -4.33 14.33 2.24
C LYS A 342 -5.09 13.02 2.02
N LEU A 343 -4.35 11.91 1.90
CA LEU A 343 -4.88 10.55 1.87
C LEU A 343 -5.02 10.02 3.29
N ALA A 344 -6.23 9.67 3.69
CA ALA A 344 -6.48 8.96 4.93
C ALA A 344 -6.31 7.45 4.69
N VAL A 345 -5.51 6.81 5.51
CA VAL A 345 -5.20 5.38 5.42
C VAL A 345 -5.72 4.69 6.67
N THR A 346 -6.69 3.82 6.50
CA THR A 346 -7.24 2.97 7.56
C THR A 346 -6.60 1.58 7.50
N ILE A 347 -6.63 0.85 8.59
CA ILE A 347 -6.03 -0.48 8.69
C ILE A 347 -7.12 -1.50 8.99
N GLY A 348 -7.18 -2.55 8.18
CA GLY A 348 -7.96 -3.76 8.44
C GLY A 348 -7.05 -4.98 8.51
N VAL A 349 -7.63 -6.15 8.79
CA VAL A 349 -6.92 -7.43 8.85
C VAL A 349 -7.66 -8.48 8.06
N GLU A 350 -6.92 -9.25 7.25
CA GLU A 350 -7.43 -10.36 6.44
C GLU A 350 -6.56 -11.61 6.63
N ASN A 351 -6.90 -12.38 7.63
CA ASN A 351 -6.13 -13.55 8.04
C ASN A 351 -6.98 -14.82 8.05
N SER A 352 -6.37 -15.96 7.78
CA SER A 352 -7.05 -17.25 7.81
C SER A 352 -7.19 -17.82 9.24
N GLU A 353 -6.27 -17.48 10.14
CA GLU A 353 -6.17 -18.06 11.49
C GLU A 353 -5.98 -16.96 12.55
N ILE A 354 -6.76 -15.87 12.44
CA ILE A 354 -6.67 -14.72 13.36
C ILE A 354 -6.70 -15.14 14.83
N PHE A 355 -5.88 -14.52 15.68
CA PHE A 355 -5.74 -14.82 17.12
C PHE A 355 -5.30 -16.27 17.43
N GLY A 356 -4.74 -16.99 16.45
CA GLY A 356 -4.49 -18.42 16.56
C GLY A 356 -5.76 -19.26 16.59
N CYS A 357 -6.91 -18.71 16.19
CA CYS A 357 -8.21 -19.38 16.16
C CYS A 357 -8.30 -20.43 15.03
N ARG A 358 -7.30 -21.29 14.95
CA ARG A 358 -7.32 -22.49 14.12
C ARG A 358 -8.36 -23.47 14.62
N GLU A 359 -8.71 -24.36 13.74
CA GLU A 359 -9.38 -25.60 14.09
C GLU A 359 -8.50 -26.77 13.64
N ILE A 360 -8.33 -27.76 14.48
CA ILE A 360 -7.59 -28.99 14.15
C ILE A 360 -8.50 -30.19 14.46
N ASN A 361 -8.93 -30.90 13.42
CA ASN A 361 -9.85 -32.03 13.53
C ASN A 361 -11.10 -31.69 14.37
N ASP A 362 -11.80 -30.62 14.03
CA ASP A 362 -12.98 -30.09 14.70
C ASP A 362 -12.75 -29.57 16.14
N VAL A 363 -11.51 -29.35 16.56
CA VAL A 363 -11.17 -28.84 17.88
C VAL A 363 -10.61 -27.42 17.78
N PRO A 364 -11.31 -26.39 18.32
CA PRO A 364 -10.81 -25.03 18.38
C PRO A 364 -9.46 -24.93 19.12
N GLN A 365 -8.54 -24.11 18.60
CA GLN A 365 -7.23 -23.89 19.20
C GLN A 365 -7.14 -22.55 19.95
N CYS A 366 -8.23 -21.81 20.04
CA CYS A 366 -8.32 -20.57 20.81
C CYS A 366 -9.53 -20.59 21.75
N THR A 367 -9.58 -19.61 22.64
CA THR A 367 -10.65 -19.35 23.61
C THR A 367 -11.18 -17.92 23.46
N THR A 368 -12.23 -17.57 24.19
CA THR A 368 -12.71 -16.17 24.26
C THR A 368 -11.65 -15.22 24.82
N ALA A 369 -10.82 -15.69 25.74
CA ALA A 369 -9.72 -14.86 26.30
C ALA A 369 -8.64 -14.55 25.26
N ASP A 370 -8.38 -15.44 24.32
CA ASP A 370 -7.46 -15.20 23.20
C ASP A 370 -8.07 -14.18 22.22
N ILE A 371 -9.39 -14.23 22.00
CA ILE A 371 -10.13 -13.26 21.19
C ILE A 371 -10.05 -11.87 21.83
N ASP A 372 -10.33 -11.75 23.14
CA ASP A 372 -10.28 -10.48 23.86
C ASP A 372 -8.88 -9.84 23.77
N ALA A 373 -7.84 -10.63 24.10
CA ALA A 373 -6.46 -10.16 24.04
C ALA A 373 -6.05 -9.75 22.60
N GLY A 374 -6.51 -10.51 21.61
CA GLY A 374 -6.23 -10.22 20.21
C GLY A 374 -6.93 -8.94 19.74
N LEU A 375 -8.17 -8.71 20.10
CA LEU A 375 -8.91 -7.48 19.79
C LEU A 375 -8.26 -6.25 20.45
N ASP A 376 -7.87 -6.36 21.73
CA ASP A 376 -7.16 -5.28 22.44
C ASP A 376 -5.82 -4.95 21.74
N GLU A 377 -5.12 -5.97 21.25
CA GLU A 377 -3.90 -5.77 20.49
C GLU A 377 -4.17 -5.09 19.14
N LEU A 378 -5.14 -5.54 18.36
CA LEU A 378 -5.51 -4.93 17.09
C LEU A 378 -5.89 -3.45 17.26
N GLU A 379 -6.66 -3.11 18.29
CA GLU A 379 -6.97 -1.71 18.61
C GLU A 379 -5.70 -0.90 18.91
N SER A 380 -4.74 -1.48 19.65
CA SER A 380 -3.46 -0.82 19.95
C SER A 380 -2.60 -0.58 18.70
N LEU A 381 -2.75 -1.41 17.67
CA LEU A 381 -2.11 -1.27 16.36
C LEU A 381 -2.87 -0.31 15.43
N GLY A 382 -4.05 0.19 15.85
CA GLY A 382 -4.89 1.09 15.06
C GLY A 382 -5.75 0.41 14.01
N VAL A 383 -5.98 -0.89 14.14
CA VAL A 383 -6.85 -1.67 13.24
C VAL A 383 -8.31 -1.28 13.48
N SER A 384 -9.04 -1.00 12.41
CA SER A 384 -10.44 -0.57 12.42
C SER A 384 -11.44 -1.69 12.13
N GLY A 385 -11.01 -2.79 11.56
CA GLY A 385 -11.88 -3.91 11.20
C GLY A 385 -11.11 -5.17 10.81
N LEU A 386 -11.81 -6.29 10.72
CA LEU A 386 -11.18 -7.55 10.35
C LEU A 386 -12.14 -8.50 9.62
N TYR A 387 -11.57 -9.48 8.93
CA TYR A 387 -12.22 -10.66 8.39
C TYR A 387 -12.16 -11.79 9.43
N PRO A 388 -13.29 -12.28 9.99
CA PRO A 388 -13.32 -13.42 10.91
C PRO A 388 -12.86 -14.74 10.28
N VAL A 389 -13.10 -14.90 8.99
CA VAL A 389 -12.62 -16.02 8.17
C VAL A 389 -12.08 -15.48 6.85
N HIS A 390 -11.05 -16.14 6.30
CA HIS A 390 -10.50 -15.78 4.99
C HIS A 390 -10.49 -17.02 4.08
N LYS A 391 -9.38 -17.72 3.93
CA LYS A 391 -9.25 -18.84 2.98
C LYS A 391 -9.52 -20.23 3.59
N PHE A 392 -9.56 -20.34 4.91
CA PHE A 392 -9.76 -21.63 5.60
C PHE A 392 -10.94 -21.56 6.56
N ASP A 393 -11.66 -22.70 6.70
CA ASP A 393 -12.49 -22.92 7.86
C ASP A 393 -11.63 -22.85 9.11
N ASN A 394 -12.06 -22.11 10.11
CA ASN A 394 -11.35 -21.91 11.34
C ASN A 394 -12.28 -22.07 12.57
N ALA A 395 -11.78 -21.79 13.77
CA ALA A 395 -12.57 -21.90 14.99
C ALA A 395 -13.74 -20.90 15.07
N LEU A 396 -13.78 -19.89 14.18
CA LEU A 396 -14.80 -18.83 14.18
C LEU A 396 -15.95 -19.11 13.19
N GLY A 397 -15.64 -19.75 12.04
CA GLY A 397 -16.66 -20.02 11.03
C GLY A 397 -16.18 -20.75 9.80
N GLY A 398 -17.10 -20.99 8.88
CA GLY A 398 -16.84 -21.57 7.57
C GLY A 398 -16.62 -20.51 6.51
N THR A 399 -15.62 -20.76 5.65
CA THR A 399 -15.24 -19.89 4.53
C THR A 399 -16.09 -20.18 3.28
N ARG A 400 -16.09 -19.26 2.33
CA ARG A 400 -16.53 -19.46 0.95
C ARG A 400 -15.46 -20.27 0.20
N PHE A 401 -15.87 -21.13 -0.70
CA PHE A 401 -14.95 -21.90 -1.52
C PHE A 401 -14.39 -21.06 -2.66
N ASP A 402 -13.15 -21.30 -3.02
CA ASP A 402 -12.56 -20.90 -4.27
C ASP A 402 -12.72 -22.03 -5.30
N GLU A 403 -12.59 -21.76 -6.60
CA GLU A 403 -12.74 -22.71 -7.69
C GLU A 403 -11.47 -22.83 -8.55
N GLY A 404 -11.50 -23.78 -9.50
CA GLY A 404 -10.38 -24.03 -10.40
C GLY A 404 -9.12 -24.53 -9.69
N VAL A 405 -7.97 -24.31 -10.31
CA VAL A 405 -6.67 -24.71 -9.76
C VAL A 405 -6.40 -24.01 -8.42
N THR A 406 -6.77 -22.73 -8.32
CA THR A 406 -6.68 -21.96 -7.08
C THR A 406 -7.53 -22.58 -5.98
N GLY A 407 -8.79 -22.93 -6.26
CA GLY A 407 -9.67 -23.59 -5.31
C GLY A 407 -9.12 -24.93 -4.83
N ALA A 408 -8.57 -25.72 -5.76
CA ALA A 408 -7.92 -26.98 -5.41
C ALA A 408 -6.69 -26.76 -4.50
N ALA A 409 -5.86 -25.73 -4.79
CA ALA A 409 -4.69 -25.40 -3.98
C ALA A 409 -5.08 -24.95 -2.57
N ILE A 410 -6.08 -24.07 -2.46
CA ILE A 410 -6.56 -23.59 -1.16
C ILE A 410 -7.22 -24.72 -0.37
N ASN A 411 -7.93 -25.64 -1.01
CA ASN A 411 -8.49 -26.81 -0.35
C ASN A 411 -7.41 -27.79 0.15
N VAL A 412 -6.28 -27.90 -0.55
CA VAL A 412 -5.07 -28.58 0.01
C VAL A 412 -4.55 -27.81 1.23
N GLY A 413 -4.50 -26.48 1.16
CA GLY A 413 -4.13 -25.62 2.30
C GLY A 413 -5.08 -25.82 3.49
N GLN A 414 -6.39 -25.92 3.26
CA GLN A 414 -7.39 -26.28 4.27
C GLN A 414 -7.05 -27.59 4.96
N LEU A 415 -6.72 -28.63 4.17
CA LEU A 415 -6.31 -29.93 4.74
C LEU A 415 -5.05 -29.81 5.60
N LEU A 416 -4.06 -29.03 5.16
CA LEU A 416 -2.81 -28.80 5.92
C LEU A 416 -3.04 -27.95 7.18
N SER A 417 -4.00 -27.01 7.14
CA SER A 417 -4.34 -26.18 8.28
C SER A 417 -5.15 -26.95 9.33
N SER A 418 -6.24 -27.62 8.92
CA SER A 418 -7.26 -28.16 9.82
C SER A 418 -7.22 -29.68 9.99
N GLY A 419 -6.49 -30.41 9.13
CA GLY A 419 -6.48 -31.88 9.09
C GLY A 419 -7.63 -32.49 8.29
N HIS A 420 -8.50 -31.69 7.69
CA HIS A 420 -9.60 -32.15 6.82
C HIS A 420 -9.80 -31.21 5.63
N TRP A 421 -10.35 -31.75 4.55
CA TRP A 421 -10.81 -31.01 3.40
C TRP A 421 -12.01 -30.14 3.75
N TRP A 422 -12.29 -29.09 2.97
CA TRP A 422 -13.57 -28.41 3.03
C TRP A 422 -14.72 -29.43 2.96
N GLN A 423 -15.79 -29.16 3.68
CA GLN A 423 -16.96 -30.00 3.71
C GLN A 423 -18.14 -29.24 3.07
N ALA A 424 -18.69 -29.79 1.98
CA ALA A 424 -19.78 -29.16 1.23
C ALA A 424 -21.06 -29.97 1.29
N THR A 425 -22.18 -29.26 1.17
CA THR A 425 -23.52 -29.83 1.00
C THR A 425 -24.24 -29.13 -0.16
N SER A 426 -25.18 -29.84 -0.81
CA SER A 426 -26.04 -29.21 -1.82
C SER A 426 -26.88 -28.10 -1.19
N CYS A 427 -27.03 -26.97 -1.89
CA CYS A 427 -27.80 -25.80 -1.49
C CYS A 427 -28.93 -25.51 -2.43
N THR A 428 -29.94 -24.82 -1.91
CA THR A 428 -31.01 -24.15 -2.66
C THR A 428 -31.12 -22.71 -2.16
N GLY A 429 -31.11 -21.74 -3.06
CA GLY A 429 -31.06 -20.31 -2.68
C GLY A 429 -29.64 -19.77 -2.72
N PRO A 430 -29.32 -18.77 -1.87
CA PRO A 430 -27.96 -18.25 -1.80
C PRO A 430 -26.94 -19.36 -1.56
N SER A 431 -25.89 -19.40 -2.37
CA SER A 431 -24.91 -20.47 -2.37
C SER A 431 -23.53 -19.90 -2.68
N ASP A 432 -22.49 -20.67 -2.34
CA ASP A 432 -21.14 -20.28 -2.65
C ASP A 432 -20.78 -20.57 -4.13
N ASN A 433 -21.53 -21.47 -4.78
CA ASN A 433 -21.51 -21.86 -6.21
C ASN A 433 -20.22 -22.45 -6.76
N GLU A 434 -19.09 -22.28 -6.10
CA GLU A 434 -17.79 -22.71 -6.55
C GLU A 434 -17.56 -24.20 -6.23
N GLN A 435 -16.95 -24.92 -7.17
CA GLN A 435 -16.59 -26.33 -6.99
C GLN A 435 -15.13 -26.43 -6.48
N PRO A 436 -14.92 -26.74 -5.19
CA PRO A 436 -13.61 -26.57 -4.54
C PRO A 436 -12.56 -27.60 -4.93
N LEU A 437 -12.90 -28.60 -5.72
CA LEU A 437 -11.97 -29.58 -6.24
C LEU A 437 -12.55 -30.35 -7.42
N VAL A 438 -12.00 -30.14 -8.60
CA VAL A 438 -12.26 -30.92 -9.80
C VAL A 438 -11.04 -31.79 -10.12
N SER A 439 -11.24 -32.96 -10.71
CA SER A 439 -10.15 -33.92 -10.99
C SER A 439 -9.02 -33.34 -11.84
N ASP A 440 -9.37 -32.50 -12.80
CA ASP A 440 -8.42 -31.88 -13.72
C ASP A 440 -7.57 -30.81 -13.02
N ASP A 441 -8.16 -30.03 -12.12
CA ASP A 441 -7.47 -29.03 -11.30
C ASP A 441 -6.48 -29.69 -10.34
N LEU A 442 -6.90 -30.78 -9.68
CA LEU A 442 -6.00 -31.54 -8.84
C LEU A 442 -4.85 -32.16 -9.65
N ALA A 443 -5.12 -32.68 -10.85
CA ALA A 443 -4.07 -33.22 -11.73
C ALA A 443 -3.05 -32.12 -12.06
N ARG A 444 -3.52 -30.91 -12.35
CA ARG A 444 -2.66 -29.75 -12.63
C ARG A 444 -1.78 -29.38 -11.42
N LEU A 445 -2.32 -29.38 -10.19
CA LEU A 445 -1.54 -29.14 -8.99
C LEU A 445 -0.42 -30.19 -8.80
N LEU A 446 -0.74 -31.47 -9.03
CA LEU A 446 0.25 -32.56 -8.92
C LEU A 446 1.34 -32.43 -9.99
N GLU A 447 0.99 -32.01 -11.22
CA GLU A 447 1.96 -31.68 -12.27
C GLU A 447 2.91 -30.54 -11.90
N LEU A 448 2.41 -29.54 -11.17
CA LEU A 448 3.19 -28.42 -10.63
C LEU A 448 4.01 -28.79 -9.40
N GLY A 449 3.95 -30.05 -8.95
CA GLY A 449 4.79 -30.57 -7.87
C GLY A 449 4.18 -30.46 -6.48
N VAL A 450 2.91 -30.08 -6.33
CA VAL A 450 2.22 -30.08 -5.03
C VAL A 450 2.03 -31.50 -4.55
N ALA A 451 2.59 -31.85 -3.40
CA ALA A 451 2.51 -33.19 -2.83
C ALA A 451 1.41 -33.26 -1.76
N LEU A 452 0.52 -34.23 -1.89
CA LEU A 452 -0.44 -34.54 -0.84
C LEU A 452 0.18 -35.38 0.27
N PRO A 453 -0.24 -35.24 1.54
CA PRO A 453 0.17 -36.11 2.62
C PRO A 453 -0.08 -37.61 2.29
N ALA A 454 0.82 -38.49 2.71
CA ALA A 454 0.69 -39.89 2.41
C ALA A 454 -0.59 -40.49 3.01
N GLY A 455 -1.38 -41.19 2.19
CA GLY A 455 -2.64 -41.79 2.61
C GLY A 455 -3.83 -40.85 2.58
N THR A 456 -3.69 -39.67 2.02
CA THR A 456 -4.80 -38.71 1.81
C THR A 456 -5.93 -39.36 0.99
N ILE A 457 -7.16 -39.30 1.51
CA ILE A 457 -8.38 -39.69 0.81
C ILE A 457 -8.98 -38.41 0.21
N LEU A 458 -9.21 -38.42 -1.09
CA LEU A 458 -9.81 -37.28 -1.78
C LEU A 458 -11.29 -37.13 -1.42
N PRO A 459 -11.79 -35.90 -1.24
CA PRO A 459 -13.20 -35.64 -1.00
C PRO A 459 -14.02 -35.83 -2.29
N VAL A 460 -15.32 -36.05 -2.11
CA VAL A 460 -16.29 -36.07 -3.21
C VAL A 460 -17.34 -35.02 -2.88
N TYR A 461 -17.46 -34.01 -3.74
CA TYR A 461 -18.41 -32.93 -3.57
C TYR A 461 -19.69 -33.17 -4.36
N PRO A 462 -20.87 -32.70 -3.88
CA PRO A 462 -22.11 -32.72 -4.65
C PRO A 462 -21.97 -31.92 -5.94
N SER A 463 -22.68 -32.33 -6.98
CA SER A 463 -22.81 -31.52 -8.21
C SER A 463 -23.86 -30.43 -8.04
N GLY A 464 -23.69 -29.29 -8.75
CA GLY A 464 -24.61 -28.14 -8.71
C GLY A 464 -24.30 -27.16 -7.58
N PRO A 465 -25.23 -26.26 -7.23
CA PRO A 465 -25.02 -25.30 -6.18
C PRO A 465 -24.67 -25.96 -4.84
N ILE A 466 -23.57 -25.54 -4.24
CA ILE A 466 -23.07 -26.07 -2.97
C ILE A 466 -22.84 -24.95 -1.95
N CYS A 467 -22.85 -25.32 -0.68
CA CYS A 467 -22.48 -24.46 0.43
C CYS A 467 -21.52 -25.19 1.36
N ASN A 468 -20.68 -24.44 2.03
CA ASN A 468 -19.95 -24.96 3.17
C ASN A 468 -20.93 -25.50 4.21
N VAL A 469 -20.67 -26.70 4.76
CA VAL A 469 -21.50 -27.25 5.85
C VAL A 469 -21.37 -26.41 7.11
N ARG A 470 -20.23 -25.76 7.30
CA ARG A 470 -19.92 -24.91 8.45
C ARG A 470 -20.60 -23.57 8.33
N GLY A 471 -21.02 -23.04 9.46
CA GLY A 471 -21.49 -21.68 9.64
C GLY A 471 -20.70 -21.00 10.75
N LEU A 472 -21.23 -19.89 11.25
CA LEU A 472 -20.65 -19.17 12.38
C LEU A 472 -20.69 -20.06 13.64
N THR A 473 -19.56 -20.20 14.32
CA THR A 473 -19.44 -20.99 15.55
C THR A 473 -19.84 -20.19 16.80
N ALA A 474 -19.78 -20.81 17.97
CA ALA A 474 -19.98 -20.08 19.23
C ALA A 474 -18.85 -19.07 19.49
N LEU A 475 -17.59 -19.40 19.15
CA LEU A 475 -16.47 -18.46 19.25
C LEU A 475 -16.59 -17.35 18.19
N GLY A 476 -17.04 -17.68 16.99
CA GLY A 476 -17.33 -16.67 15.97
C GLY A 476 -18.46 -15.73 16.37
N THR A 477 -19.53 -16.25 16.98
CA THR A 477 -20.61 -15.42 17.55
C THR A 477 -20.06 -14.45 18.60
N TYR A 478 -19.25 -14.95 19.52
CA TYR A 478 -18.58 -14.13 20.53
C TYR A 478 -17.71 -13.02 19.90
N LEU A 479 -16.88 -13.37 18.93
CA LEU A 479 -16.07 -12.38 18.21
C LEU A 479 -16.92 -11.28 17.57
N ILE A 480 -18.02 -11.65 16.88
CA ILE A 480 -18.89 -10.67 16.22
C ILE A 480 -19.55 -9.74 17.25
N GLU A 481 -20.02 -10.29 18.39
CA GLU A 481 -20.60 -9.49 19.47
C GLU A 481 -19.60 -8.50 20.05
N GLU A 482 -18.33 -8.93 20.29
CA GLU A 482 -17.25 -8.04 20.74
C GLU A 482 -16.88 -6.98 19.70
N MET A 483 -16.84 -7.32 18.41
CA MET A 483 -16.59 -6.34 17.35
C MET A 483 -17.70 -5.29 17.29
N ILE A 484 -18.96 -5.69 17.45
CA ILE A 484 -20.10 -4.77 17.51
C ILE A 484 -19.98 -3.85 18.73
N GLU A 485 -19.64 -4.36 19.92
CA GLU A 485 -19.48 -3.57 21.14
C GLU A 485 -18.34 -2.53 21.00
N ARG A 486 -17.25 -2.89 20.32
CA ARG A 486 -16.08 -2.04 20.09
C ARG A 486 -16.25 -1.07 18.89
N GLY A 487 -17.32 -1.20 18.11
CA GLY A 487 -17.56 -0.38 16.92
C GLY A 487 -16.58 -0.68 15.78
N MET A 488 -16.10 -1.94 15.67
CA MET A 488 -15.17 -2.39 14.65
C MET A 488 -15.90 -2.80 13.36
N ILE A 489 -15.27 -2.56 12.21
CA ILE A 489 -15.82 -2.93 10.91
C ILE A 489 -15.71 -4.45 10.72
N ILE A 490 -16.83 -5.09 10.38
CA ILE A 490 -16.91 -6.51 10.06
C ILE A 490 -16.85 -6.66 8.55
N HIS A 491 -15.77 -7.23 8.03
CA HIS A 491 -15.66 -7.59 6.62
C HIS A 491 -16.23 -8.99 6.40
N ILE A 492 -17.18 -9.13 5.46
CA ILE A 492 -17.94 -10.39 5.27
C ILE A 492 -17.56 -11.16 4.01
N ASP A 493 -16.77 -10.57 3.13
CA ASP A 493 -16.21 -11.31 2.00
C ASP A 493 -15.44 -12.53 2.51
N HIS A 494 -15.30 -13.56 1.71
CA HIS A 494 -14.75 -14.87 2.08
C HIS A 494 -15.57 -15.69 3.10
N MET A 495 -16.59 -15.15 3.73
CA MET A 495 -17.50 -15.97 4.54
C MET A 495 -18.36 -16.84 3.65
N GLY A 496 -18.41 -18.15 3.93
CA GLY A 496 -19.45 -19.01 3.37
C GLY A 496 -20.84 -18.45 3.68
N VAL A 497 -21.80 -18.67 2.80
CA VAL A 497 -23.13 -18.04 2.89
C VAL A 497 -23.84 -18.28 4.24
N LYS A 498 -23.60 -19.42 4.89
CA LYS A 498 -24.13 -19.70 6.24
C LYS A 498 -23.49 -18.83 7.32
N THR A 499 -22.17 -18.62 7.24
CA THR A 499 -21.42 -17.76 8.16
C THR A 499 -21.87 -16.31 7.98
N ALA A 500 -21.87 -15.80 6.73
CA ALA A 500 -22.29 -14.44 6.42
C ALA A 500 -23.75 -14.17 6.85
N THR A 501 -24.66 -15.13 6.62
CA THR A 501 -26.05 -15.02 7.06
C THR A 501 -26.16 -14.87 8.58
N ALA A 502 -25.44 -15.69 9.35
CA ALA A 502 -25.48 -15.63 10.81
C ALA A 502 -24.86 -14.33 11.36
N VAL A 503 -23.77 -13.83 10.74
CA VAL A 503 -23.17 -12.53 11.07
C VAL A 503 -24.17 -11.40 10.82
N LEU A 504 -24.84 -11.40 9.67
CA LEU A 504 -25.85 -10.38 9.35
C LEU A 504 -27.07 -10.46 10.30
N ASP A 505 -27.46 -11.67 10.74
CA ASP A 505 -28.52 -11.83 11.75
C ASP A 505 -28.13 -11.17 13.10
N LEU A 506 -26.86 -11.24 13.49
CA LEU A 506 -26.35 -10.55 14.68
C LEU A 506 -26.35 -9.03 14.47
N ALA A 507 -25.81 -8.55 13.36
CA ALA A 507 -25.73 -7.13 13.03
C ALA A 507 -27.14 -6.50 12.91
N GLU A 508 -28.10 -7.19 12.27
CA GLU A 508 -29.49 -6.73 12.15
C GLU A 508 -30.19 -6.65 13.51
N ARG A 509 -29.99 -7.65 14.40
CA ARG A 509 -30.54 -7.59 15.77
C ARG A 509 -29.97 -6.43 16.59
N ALA A 510 -28.70 -6.10 16.37
CA ALA A 510 -28.04 -4.99 17.04
C ALA A 510 -28.33 -3.63 16.37
N GLY A 511 -28.90 -3.61 15.16
CA GLY A 511 -29.00 -2.39 14.34
C GLY A 511 -27.64 -1.84 13.93
N TYR A 512 -26.63 -2.70 13.77
CA TYR A 512 -25.22 -2.35 13.57
C TYR A 512 -24.88 -2.19 12.08
N PRO A 513 -24.51 -0.98 11.63
CA PRO A 513 -24.22 -0.72 10.22
C PRO A 513 -22.76 -1.01 9.83
N GLY A 514 -21.87 -1.30 10.78
CA GLY A 514 -20.43 -1.49 10.55
C GLY A 514 -20.06 -2.77 9.82
N VAL A 515 -20.79 -3.10 8.74
CA VAL A 515 -20.59 -4.31 7.93
C VAL A 515 -20.25 -3.91 6.50
N THR A 516 -19.25 -4.57 5.90
CA THR A 516 -18.80 -4.25 4.54
C THR A 516 -18.66 -5.49 3.67
N SER A 517 -18.91 -5.34 2.36
CA SER A 517 -18.49 -6.26 1.31
C SER A 517 -17.72 -5.45 0.27
N VAL A 518 -16.43 -5.71 0.09
CA VAL A 518 -15.51 -4.73 -0.53
C VAL A 518 -14.66 -5.26 -1.68
N HIS A 519 -14.76 -6.55 -2.06
CA HIS A 519 -14.04 -7.10 -3.22
C HIS A 519 -14.75 -8.28 -3.91
N SER A 520 -16.09 -8.19 -4.02
CA SER A 520 -16.93 -9.08 -4.88
C SER A 520 -17.05 -10.54 -4.43
N TRP A 521 -16.70 -10.88 -3.19
CA TRP A 521 -16.79 -12.25 -2.68
C TRP A 521 -18.08 -12.56 -1.93
N SER A 522 -19.11 -11.73 -2.04
CA SER A 522 -20.41 -11.93 -1.38
C SER A 522 -21.53 -12.23 -2.38
N ASP A 523 -22.41 -13.15 -2.01
CA ASP A 523 -23.65 -13.41 -2.77
C ASP A 523 -24.53 -12.13 -2.82
N PRO A 524 -25.24 -11.86 -3.94
CA PRO A 524 -26.09 -10.66 -4.07
C PRO A 524 -27.14 -10.49 -2.98
N THR A 525 -27.64 -11.59 -2.40
CA THR A 525 -28.59 -11.52 -1.28
C THR A 525 -27.92 -11.06 0.01
N ILE A 526 -26.67 -11.43 0.23
CA ILE A 526 -25.81 -10.95 1.32
C ILE A 526 -25.56 -9.46 1.15
N VAL A 527 -25.09 -9.03 -0.05
CA VAL A 527 -24.87 -7.62 -0.38
C VAL A 527 -26.12 -6.77 -0.14
N ASN A 528 -27.31 -7.26 -0.52
CA ASN A 528 -28.57 -6.56 -0.30
C ASN A 528 -28.87 -6.33 1.19
N ARG A 529 -28.51 -7.28 2.07
CA ARG A 529 -28.66 -7.14 3.53
C ARG A 529 -27.67 -6.12 4.10
N VAL A 530 -26.41 -6.14 3.64
CA VAL A 530 -25.40 -5.12 4.00
C VAL A 530 -25.93 -3.72 3.70
N LEU A 531 -26.45 -3.51 2.49
CA LEU A 531 -27.07 -2.24 2.11
C LEU A 531 -28.28 -1.91 3.00
N GLY A 532 -29.09 -2.91 3.36
CA GLY A 532 -30.24 -2.75 4.27
C GLY A 532 -29.85 -2.18 5.62
N LEU A 533 -28.73 -2.61 6.18
CA LEU A 533 -28.15 -2.13 7.44
C LEU A 533 -27.56 -0.70 7.33
N GLY A 534 -27.31 -0.21 6.12
CA GLY A 534 -26.55 1.01 5.87
C GLY A 534 -25.04 0.78 5.93
N GLY A 535 -24.62 -0.45 5.68
CA GLY A 535 -23.23 -0.86 5.50
C GLY A 535 -22.63 -0.35 4.18
N PHE A 536 -21.36 -0.62 3.94
CA PHE A 536 -20.63 -0.15 2.77
C PHE A 536 -20.31 -1.27 1.78
N VAL A 537 -20.41 -0.95 0.48
CA VAL A 537 -20.15 -1.89 -0.61
C VAL A 537 -19.16 -1.32 -1.60
N ALA A 538 -18.21 -2.15 -2.00
CA ALA A 538 -17.29 -1.91 -3.11
C ALA A 538 -17.17 -3.19 -3.94
N SER A 539 -16.94 -3.03 -5.25
CA SER A 539 -16.65 -4.17 -6.12
C SER A 539 -15.16 -4.31 -6.37
N TYR A 540 -14.75 -5.52 -6.71
CA TYR A 540 -13.40 -5.78 -7.20
C TYR A 540 -13.11 -4.94 -8.45
N ALA A 541 -11.91 -4.41 -8.55
CA ALA A 541 -11.52 -3.53 -9.62
C ALA A 541 -11.20 -4.29 -10.93
N PHE A 542 -12.16 -5.07 -11.41
CA PHE A 542 -12.13 -5.71 -12.73
C PHE A 542 -12.06 -4.69 -13.88
N ALA A 543 -11.83 -5.16 -15.10
CA ALA A 543 -11.93 -4.29 -16.27
C ALA A 543 -13.26 -3.53 -16.31
N ALA A 544 -13.23 -2.29 -16.81
CA ALA A 544 -14.42 -1.45 -16.89
C ALA A 544 -15.50 -2.06 -17.79
N THR A 545 -15.06 -2.66 -18.90
CA THR A 545 -15.87 -3.44 -19.86
C THR A 545 -15.14 -4.73 -20.18
N ASP A 546 -15.76 -5.59 -20.99
CA ASP A 546 -15.23 -6.90 -21.38
C ASP A 546 -13.73 -6.85 -21.76
N ASP A 547 -12.94 -7.65 -21.05
CA ASP A 547 -11.50 -7.87 -21.27
C ASP A 547 -11.18 -9.28 -21.78
N GLY A 548 -12.21 -10.08 -22.05
CA GLY A 548 -12.10 -11.46 -22.51
C GLY A 548 -11.99 -12.48 -21.37
N GLN A 549 -12.10 -12.06 -20.12
CA GLN A 549 -12.19 -12.97 -18.97
C GLN A 549 -13.63 -13.43 -18.76
N GLU A 550 -13.85 -14.54 -18.08
CA GLU A 550 -15.19 -15.07 -17.76
C GLU A 550 -15.84 -14.34 -16.57
N THR A 551 -15.09 -13.52 -15.85
CA THR A 551 -15.57 -12.74 -14.70
C THR A 551 -16.46 -11.57 -15.15
N PRO A 552 -17.48 -11.17 -14.36
CA PRO A 552 -18.25 -9.97 -14.66
C PRO A 552 -17.36 -8.73 -14.60
N THR A 553 -17.66 -7.75 -15.48
CA THR A 553 -16.96 -6.46 -15.43
C THR A 553 -17.38 -5.66 -14.20
N PHE A 554 -16.59 -4.66 -13.81
CA PHE A 554 -16.97 -3.75 -12.72
C PHE A 554 -18.33 -3.07 -13.00
N LEU A 555 -18.58 -2.66 -14.25
CA LEU A 555 -19.85 -2.03 -14.62
C LEU A 555 -21.05 -2.98 -14.52
N ASP A 556 -20.86 -4.26 -14.86
CA ASP A 556 -21.93 -5.25 -14.74
C ASP A 556 -22.29 -5.50 -13.28
N GLU A 557 -21.31 -5.65 -12.41
CA GLU A 557 -21.53 -5.83 -10.98
C GLU A 557 -22.12 -4.56 -10.33
N TRP A 558 -21.58 -3.38 -10.64
CA TRP A 558 -22.16 -2.14 -10.16
C TRP A 558 -23.63 -1.99 -10.57
N ARG A 559 -23.99 -2.33 -11.82
CA ARG A 559 -25.38 -2.31 -12.31
C ARG A 559 -26.25 -3.35 -11.59
N ALA A 560 -25.71 -4.54 -11.33
CA ALA A 560 -26.42 -5.56 -10.55
C ALA A 560 -26.74 -5.05 -9.15
N HIS A 561 -25.81 -4.36 -8.49
CA HIS A 561 -26.03 -3.74 -7.18
C HIS A 561 -27.07 -2.59 -7.23
N GLN A 562 -27.11 -1.80 -8.33
CA GLN A 562 -28.16 -0.78 -8.52
C GLN A 562 -29.57 -1.40 -8.70
N ALA A 563 -29.67 -2.68 -9.03
CA ALA A 563 -30.96 -3.39 -9.19
C ALA A 563 -31.45 -4.08 -7.89
N LEU A 564 -30.65 -4.08 -6.82
CA LEU A 564 -31.03 -4.67 -5.53
C LEU A 564 -32.17 -3.88 -4.86
N THR A 565 -32.94 -4.55 -4.01
CA THR A 565 -34.06 -3.93 -3.28
C THR A 565 -33.62 -2.74 -2.42
N ASN A 566 -32.44 -2.83 -1.82
CA ASN A 566 -31.86 -1.79 -0.96
C ASN A 566 -30.91 -0.84 -1.71
N ALA A 567 -30.89 -0.85 -3.05
CA ALA A 567 -30.02 0.01 -3.86
C ALA A 567 -30.15 1.51 -3.56
N SER A 568 -31.33 1.97 -3.11
CA SER A 568 -31.54 3.37 -2.70
C SER A 568 -30.68 3.79 -1.49
N LYS A 569 -30.06 2.86 -0.79
CA LYS A 569 -29.12 3.10 0.32
C LYS A 569 -27.69 3.33 -0.16
N ILE A 570 -27.39 3.09 -1.43
CA ILE A 570 -26.06 3.35 -2.01
C ILE A 570 -25.85 4.86 -2.16
N THR A 571 -25.33 5.49 -1.11
CA THR A 571 -24.99 6.93 -1.12
C THR A 571 -23.60 7.19 -1.74
N GLY A 572 -22.68 6.23 -1.60
CA GLY A 572 -21.37 6.16 -2.23
C GLY A 572 -21.00 4.72 -2.53
N TYR A 573 -20.02 4.53 -3.40
CA TYR A 573 -19.57 3.22 -3.85
C TYR A 573 -18.04 3.19 -3.93
N GLY A 574 -17.44 2.09 -3.50
CA GLY A 574 -15.99 1.95 -3.49
C GLY A 574 -15.45 1.04 -4.59
N VAL A 575 -14.14 0.98 -4.67
CA VAL A 575 -13.40 -0.06 -5.36
C VAL A 575 -12.64 -0.89 -4.33
N GLY A 576 -12.48 -2.19 -4.58
CA GLY A 576 -11.58 -3.06 -3.86
C GLY A 576 -10.54 -3.55 -4.85
N THR A 577 -9.30 -3.11 -4.71
CA THR A 577 -8.29 -3.42 -5.72
C THR A 577 -7.65 -4.78 -5.50
N ASP A 578 -7.60 -5.22 -4.25
CA ASP A 578 -6.88 -6.43 -3.83
C ASP A 578 -5.42 -6.47 -4.37
N VAL A 579 -4.84 -5.28 -4.60
CA VAL A 579 -3.47 -5.18 -5.10
C VAL A 579 -2.51 -5.83 -4.11
N ASN A 580 -1.57 -6.62 -4.63
CA ASN A 580 -0.63 -7.46 -3.86
C ASN A 580 -1.32 -8.57 -3.02
N GLY A 581 -2.62 -8.84 -3.21
CA GLY A 581 -3.41 -9.85 -2.50
C GLY A 581 -3.45 -11.23 -3.16
N LEU A 582 -2.53 -11.51 -4.08
CA LEU A 582 -2.44 -12.75 -4.86
C LEU A 582 -3.58 -12.93 -5.88
N GLY A 583 -4.31 -11.85 -6.20
CA GLY A 583 -5.31 -11.79 -7.26
C GLY A 583 -4.83 -10.95 -8.46
N PRO A 584 -5.18 -11.33 -9.71
CA PRO A 584 -4.82 -10.53 -10.88
C PRO A 584 -5.55 -9.19 -10.88
N GLN A 585 -4.91 -8.18 -11.45
CA GLN A 585 -5.49 -6.86 -11.65
C GLN A 585 -6.16 -6.77 -13.04
N ALA A 586 -6.94 -5.71 -13.27
CA ALA A 586 -7.66 -5.55 -14.53
C ALA A 586 -6.76 -5.62 -15.76
N ALA A 587 -7.04 -6.56 -16.66
CA ALA A 587 -6.40 -6.64 -17.97
C ALA A 587 -6.85 -5.48 -18.91
N PRO A 588 -6.15 -5.23 -20.02
CA PRO A 588 -6.61 -4.27 -21.02
C PRO A 588 -7.98 -4.65 -21.59
N ARG A 589 -8.88 -3.69 -21.71
CA ARG A 589 -10.20 -3.93 -22.34
C ARG A 589 -10.06 -4.38 -23.79
N LEU A 590 -10.90 -5.30 -24.27
CA LEU A 590 -10.91 -5.73 -25.66
C LEU A 590 -11.13 -4.58 -26.65
N ASN A 591 -11.93 -3.59 -26.29
CA ASN A 591 -12.22 -2.43 -27.12
C ASN A 591 -11.27 -1.23 -26.91
N ALA A 592 -10.21 -1.36 -26.14
CA ALA A 592 -9.25 -0.28 -25.89
C ALA A 592 -8.65 0.30 -27.17
N GLY A 593 -8.40 -0.53 -28.19
CA GLY A 593 -7.89 -0.06 -29.48
C GLY A 593 -8.85 0.84 -30.27
N SER A 594 -10.16 0.69 -30.08
CA SER A 594 -11.20 1.49 -30.74
C SER A 594 -11.76 2.64 -29.90
N SER A 595 -11.63 2.56 -28.57
CA SER A 595 -12.06 3.56 -27.61
C SER A 595 -11.00 3.75 -26.50
N PRO A 596 -9.79 4.23 -26.86
CA PRO A 596 -8.70 4.34 -25.89
C PRO A 596 -8.91 5.47 -24.89
N LEU A 597 -8.41 5.29 -23.67
CA LEU A 597 -8.14 6.42 -22.77
C LEU A 597 -7.05 7.28 -23.40
N THR A 598 -7.35 8.56 -23.63
CA THR A 598 -6.42 9.50 -24.27
C THR A 598 -5.58 10.21 -23.21
N TYR A 599 -4.27 10.24 -23.39
CA TYR A 599 -3.33 10.95 -22.52
C TYR A 599 -2.84 12.28 -23.13
N PRO A 600 -2.57 13.34 -22.31
CA PRO A 600 -2.97 13.42 -20.92
C PRO A 600 -4.48 13.58 -20.77
N PHE A 601 -5.03 13.13 -19.65
CA PHE A 601 -6.45 13.33 -19.31
C PHE A 601 -6.61 14.18 -18.04
N THR A 602 -7.85 14.62 -17.79
CA THR A 602 -8.21 15.33 -16.55
C THR A 602 -8.82 14.32 -15.58
N ALA A 603 -8.19 14.15 -14.42
CA ALA A 603 -8.71 13.30 -13.36
C ALA A 603 -9.97 13.87 -12.69
N THR A 604 -10.63 13.08 -11.87
CA THR A 604 -11.90 13.42 -11.20
C THR A 604 -11.82 14.68 -10.33
N ASN A 605 -10.64 15.01 -9.81
CA ASN A 605 -10.36 16.19 -8.97
C ASN A 605 -9.77 17.39 -9.73
N GLY A 606 -9.69 17.33 -11.06
CA GLY A 606 -9.23 18.41 -11.93
C GLY A 606 -7.73 18.44 -12.22
N THR A 607 -6.93 17.52 -11.68
CA THR A 607 -5.50 17.41 -12.03
C THR A 607 -5.32 16.83 -13.44
N THR A 608 -4.19 17.15 -14.07
CA THR A 608 -3.82 16.62 -15.38
C THR A 608 -2.88 15.44 -15.21
N VAL A 609 -3.21 14.31 -15.82
CA VAL A 609 -2.56 13.02 -15.65
C VAL A 609 -1.97 12.57 -16.98
N ALA A 610 -0.64 12.44 -17.04
CA ALA A 610 0.10 11.85 -18.15
C ALA A 610 0.41 10.38 -17.88
N LYS A 611 0.90 9.64 -18.87
CA LYS A 611 1.40 8.28 -18.68
C LYS A 611 2.49 8.25 -17.60
N GLN A 612 2.46 7.25 -16.74
CA GLN A 612 3.47 7.08 -15.70
C GLN A 612 4.71 6.40 -16.26
N VAL A 613 5.88 6.82 -15.77
CA VAL A 613 7.17 6.29 -16.21
C VAL A 613 7.92 5.69 -15.03
N TYR A 614 8.28 4.41 -15.15
CA TYR A 614 9.15 3.67 -14.25
C TYR A 614 10.47 3.41 -14.96
N GLY A 615 11.55 4.03 -14.51
CA GLY A 615 12.84 3.88 -15.18
C GLY A 615 12.76 4.19 -16.68
N THR A 616 12.86 3.16 -17.51
CA THR A 616 12.75 3.27 -18.99
C THR A 616 11.40 2.82 -19.55
N ARG A 617 10.52 2.23 -18.71
CA ARG A 617 9.18 1.78 -19.11
C ARG A 617 8.14 2.88 -18.94
N THR A 618 7.28 3.05 -19.93
CA THR A 618 6.12 3.93 -19.87
C THR A 618 4.86 3.07 -19.85
N PHE A 619 4.02 3.26 -18.84
CA PHE A 619 2.76 2.52 -18.68
C PHE A 619 1.60 3.20 -19.39
N ASP A 620 0.75 2.38 -20.00
CA ASP A 620 -0.47 2.78 -20.71
C ASP A 620 -1.61 1.81 -20.37
N LEU A 621 -2.67 2.30 -19.70
CA LEU A 621 -3.82 1.48 -19.34
C LEU A 621 -4.39 0.69 -20.54
N ASN A 622 -4.34 1.26 -21.75
CA ASN A 622 -4.90 0.64 -22.94
C ASN A 622 -4.16 -0.63 -23.38
N THR A 623 -2.90 -0.79 -22.99
CA THR A 623 -2.03 -1.90 -23.40
C THR A 623 -1.53 -2.74 -22.22
N ASP A 624 -1.36 -2.14 -21.05
CA ASP A 624 -0.81 -2.79 -19.86
C ASP A 624 -1.91 -3.23 -18.87
N GLY A 625 -3.18 -2.79 -19.07
CA GLY A 625 -4.17 -2.92 -18.00
C GLY A 625 -3.75 -2.17 -16.74
N VAL A 626 -4.17 -2.64 -15.58
CA VAL A 626 -3.72 -2.10 -14.29
C VAL A 626 -2.47 -2.86 -13.83
N ALA A 627 -1.33 -2.57 -14.45
CA ALA A 627 -0.07 -3.23 -14.13
C ALA A 627 0.50 -2.82 -12.76
N GLN A 628 0.11 -1.67 -12.20
CA GLN A 628 0.53 -1.19 -10.90
C GLN A 628 -0.46 -0.14 -10.37
N TYR A 629 -0.41 0.13 -9.06
CA TYR A 629 -1.41 0.91 -8.34
C TYR A 629 -1.69 2.30 -8.93
N GLY A 630 -0.68 2.97 -9.47
CA GLY A 630 -0.85 4.31 -10.06
C GLY A 630 -1.81 4.36 -11.24
N LEU A 631 -2.01 3.22 -11.93
CA LEU A 631 -2.95 3.11 -13.05
C LEU A 631 -4.42 3.05 -12.61
N TYR A 632 -4.72 2.96 -11.31
CA TYR A 632 -6.09 3.16 -10.82
C TYR A 632 -6.59 4.60 -11.03
N ALA A 633 -5.70 5.60 -11.07
CA ALA A 633 -6.07 6.95 -11.50
C ALA A 633 -6.61 6.97 -12.94
N ASP A 634 -5.97 6.19 -13.80
CA ASP A 634 -6.32 6.01 -15.21
C ASP A 634 -7.61 5.18 -15.34
N TRP A 635 -7.68 4.07 -14.60
CA TRP A 635 -8.81 3.15 -14.60
C TRP A 635 -10.11 3.81 -14.13
N ILE A 636 -10.11 4.60 -13.05
CA ILE A 636 -11.29 5.35 -12.58
C ILE A 636 -11.81 6.30 -13.67
N THR A 637 -10.90 6.97 -14.38
CA THR A 637 -11.29 7.89 -15.47
C THR A 637 -11.87 7.13 -16.66
N ASP A 638 -11.23 6.02 -17.02
CA ASP A 638 -11.70 5.14 -18.09
C ASP A 638 -13.05 4.50 -17.77
N LEU A 639 -13.21 3.96 -16.56
CA LEU A 639 -14.46 3.39 -16.04
C LEU A 639 -15.64 4.36 -16.19
N ILE A 640 -15.47 5.60 -15.76
CA ILE A 640 -16.48 6.64 -15.91
C ILE A 640 -16.76 6.91 -17.40
N GLY A 641 -15.72 6.96 -18.23
CA GLY A 641 -15.84 7.17 -19.68
C GLY A 641 -16.59 6.05 -20.40
N GLN A 642 -16.39 4.79 -19.97
CA GLN A 642 -17.02 3.61 -20.57
C GLN A 642 -18.47 3.38 -20.07
N SER A 643 -18.90 4.01 -18.97
CA SER A 643 -20.21 3.78 -18.37
C SER A 643 -21.39 4.39 -19.16
N GLY A 644 -21.14 5.18 -20.20
CA GLY A 644 -22.16 5.70 -21.11
C GLY A 644 -23.22 6.57 -20.40
N SER A 645 -24.49 6.19 -20.47
CA SER A 645 -25.60 6.91 -19.80
C SER A 645 -25.50 6.93 -18.28
N ASP A 646 -24.76 6.00 -17.69
CA ASP A 646 -24.63 5.85 -16.24
C ASP A 646 -23.51 6.74 -15.65
N ALA A 647 -22.71 7.38 -16.51
CA ALA A 647 -21.50 8.12 -16.13
C ALA A 647 -21.72 9.15 -15.00
N THR A 648 -22.84 9.85 -15.01
CA THR A 648 -23.15 10.87 -13.98
C THR A 648 -23.42 10.22 -12.62
N VAL A 649 -24.16 9.11 -12.59
CA VAL A 649 -24.51 8.41 -11.35
C VAL A 649 -23.27 7.71 -10.78
N LEU A 650 -22.58 6.94 -11.63
CA LEU A 650 -21.36 6.24 -11.24
C LEU A 650 -20.30 7.19 -10.70
N ARG A 651 -20.02 8.28 -11.45
CA ARG A 651 -19.07 9.31 -11.00
C ARG A 651 -19.44 9.89 -9.64
N LYS A 652 -20.72 10.21 -9.43
CA LYS A 652 -21.18 10.72 -8.15
C LYS A 652 -20.94 9.71 -7.04
N GLN A 653 -21.34 8.45 -7.23
CA GLN A 653 -21.21 7.41 -6.22
C GLN A 653 -19.74 7.10 -5.89
N LEU A 654 -18.84 7.04 -6.89
CA LEU A 654 -17.41 6.85 -6.67
C LEU A 654 -16.81 8.02 -5.86
N LEU A 655 -17.16 9.26 -6.19
CA LEU A 655 -16.64 10.44 -5.48
C LEU A 655 -17.24 10.62 -4.07
N SER A 656 -18.40 10.02 -3.79
CA SER A 656 -18.98 9.96 -2.45
C SER A 656 -18.60 8.67 -1.71
N GLY A 657 -17.72 7.83 -2.27
CA GLY A 657 -17.32 6.56 -1.66
C GLY A 657 -16.61 6.76 -0.33
N ALA A 658 -15.66 7.69 -0.27
CA ALA A 658 -14.95 8.03 0.96
C ALA A 658 -15.90 8.53 2.06
N GLU A 659 -16.90 9.36 1.72
CA GLU A 659 -17.92 9.84 2.65
C GLU A 659 -18.79 8.69 3.17
N ALA A 660 -19.31 7.86 2.25
CA ALA A 660 -20.20 6.76 2.63
C ALA A 660 -19.53 5.76 3.59
N TYR A 661 -18.27 5.41 3.32
CA TYR A 661 -17.47 4.56 4.20
C TYR A 661 -17.26 5.19 5.58
N THR A 662 -16.91 6.47 5.61
CA THR A 662 -16.67 7.20 6.87
C THR A 662 -17.95 7.32 7.69
N VAL A 663 -19.09 7.66 7.07
CA VAL A 663 -20.40 7.75 7.74
C VAL A 663 -20.85 6.39 8.28
N MET A 664 -20.66 5.31 7.52
CA MET A 664 -20.93 3.96 8.00
C MET A 664 -20.14 3.66 9.28
N TRP A 665 -18.83 3.96 9.29
CA TRP A 665 -17.97 3.73 10.46
C TRP A 665 -18.31 4.65 11.65
N GLU A 666 -18.63 5.93 11.41
CA GLU A 666 -19.16 6.83 12.46
C GLU A 666 -20.40 6.26 13.16
N ARG A 667 -21.34 5.72 12.37
CA ARG A 667 -22.56 5.11 12.90
C ARG A 667 -22.30 3.79 13.64
N ALA A 668 -21.30 3.04 13.23
CA ALA A 668 -20.89 1.82 13.91
C ALA A 668 -20.30 2.09 15.31
N ARG A 669 -19.73 3.27 15.52
CA ARG A 669 -19.14 3.70 16.79
C ARG A 669 -20.06 4.55 17.67
N ALA A 670 -21.26 4.91 17.19
CA ALA A 670 -22.23 5.72 17.91
C ALA A 670 -23.09 4.87 18.87
#